data_751dbaee63f6092d530d3353e14d5296
#
_entry.id   751dbaee63f6092d530d3353e14d5296
#
_cell.length_a   1.000
_cell.length_b   1.000
_cell.length_c   1.000
_cell.angle_alpha   90.00
_cell.angle_beta   90.00
_cell.angle_gamma   90.00
#
_symmetry.space_group_name_H-M   'P 1'
#
loop_
_entity.id
_entity.type
_entity.pdbx_description
1 polymer ?
#
loop_
_entity_poly.entity_id
_entity_poly.type
_entity_poly.pdbx_seq_one_letter_code
_entity_poly.pdbx_strand_id
1 'polypeptide(L)'
;MQQYLKLKAENPDILLFYRMGDFYELFYDDAKRASQLLDISLTKRGASAGEPIPMAGVPFHAVEGYLAKLVQLGESVAICEQVGDPATSKGPVERKVVRIVTPGTVTDEALLSERVDNLIAAIYHHNGQFGYATLDITSGRFQLTEPETEEAMVAELQRTAPRELLFPEDFEPVHLMSSRNGNRRRPVWEFELDTAKQQLNQQFGTKDLIGFGVEHAKLGLCAAGCLIQYVKDTQRTALPHIRSLTFDRQDHSVILDAATRRNLEITQNLAGGTENTLAEVLDHCATPMGSRMLKRWLHQPMRSIETLNHRLDAIGEIKEQTLFVDLQPTLKQIGDIERILARLALRSARPRDMARLRNAMQQLPELESVTSALTHPYLVKLAQYAAPIDEVCDLLERAIKENPPVVIRDGGVIAEGYNEELDEWRKLADGATEYLEKLESDERDRHGIDSLKVGYNNVHGFYIQVSRGQSHLVPPHYVRRQTLKNAERYIIPELKEHEDKVLNSKSKALALEKQLWEALFDQLMPNLEKLQNLASALSQLDVLQNLAERADSLDYCRPLLVNDAGIHIQAGRHPVVEQVTTEPFIANPIELNPTRKMLIITGPNMGGKSTYMRQTALIALMAHIGSYVPAESAQIGSLDRIFTRIGASDDLASGRSTFMVEMTETANILHNATKNSLVLMDEIGRGTSTYDGLSLAWASAEWLATQIGAMTLFATHYFELTELPGQLPNLANVHLDAVEHGDSIAFMHAVQEGAASKSYGLAVAGLAGVPKTVIKNARNKLSQLEQLSHGDNAPRPNAVDIANQLSLIPEPSDIEQALSNIDPDDLTPRQALEELYRLKKML
;
A
#
# COMPACT_ATOMS: atom_id res chain seq x y z
N MET A 1 -36.18 -3.30 -17.63
CA MET A 1 -36.26 -3.44 -16.16
C MET A 1 -36.12 -4.88 -15.68
N GLN A 2 -36.81 -5.87 -16.25
CA GLN A 2 -36.68 -7.29 -15.82
C GLN A 2 -35.22 -7.78 -15.86
N GLN A 3 -34.46 -7.48 -16.92
CA GLN A 3 -33.04 -7.80 -17.01
C GLN A 3 -32.20 -7.15 -15.91
N TYR A 4 -32.45 -5.88 -15.62
CA TYR A 4 -31.78 -5.15 -14.55
C TYR A 4 -32.03 -5.80 -13.18
N LEU A 5 -33.32 -6.07 -12.86
CA LEU A 5 -33.69 -6.68 -11.58
C LEU A 5 -33.10 -8.07 -11.38
N LYS A 6 -33.01 -8.87 -12.47
CA LYS A 6 -32.34 -10.18 -12.43
C LYS A 6 -30.87 -10.06 -12.08
N LEU A 7 -30.15 -9.18 -12.78
CA LEU A 7 -28.71 -8.94 -12.53
C LEU A 7 -28.45 -8.32 -11.16
N LYS A 8 -29.38 -7.47 -10.69
CA LYS A 8 -29.29 -6.89 -9.34
C LYS A 8 -29.53 -7.94 -8.24
N ALA A 9 -30.42 -8.89 -8.46
CA ALA A 9 -30.66 -10.01 -7.53
C ALA A 9 -29.43 -10.93 -7.38
N GLU A 10 -28.61 -11.06 -8.45
CA GLU A 10 -27.34 -11.78 -8.40
C GLU A 10 -26.23 -10.98 -7.67
N ASN A 11 -26.38 -9.65 -7.51
CA ASN A 11 -25.41 -8.76 -6.89
C ASN A 11 -26.11 -7.74 -5.97
N PRO A 12 -26.75 -8.19 -4.87
CA PRO A 12 -27.67 -7.35 -4.09
C PRO A 12 -26.97 -6.16 -3.42
N ASP A 13 -25.75 -6.35 -2.91
CA ASP A 13 -25.02 -5.34 -2.11
C ASP A 13 -24.05 -4.48 -2.94
N ILE A 14 -23.96 -4.73 -4.25
CA ILE A 14 -23.02 -4.07 -5.17
C ILE A 14 -23.76 -3.09 -6.06
N LEU A 15 -23.24 -1.89 -6.27
CA LEU A 15 -23.81 -0.92 -7.21
C LEU A 15 -23.74 -1.47 -8.63
N LEU A 16 -24.89 -1.51 -9.32
CA LEU A 16 -24.98 -2.05 -10.68
C LEU A 16 -24.94 -0.91 -11.71
N PHE A 17 -23.83 -0.77 -12.40
CA PHE A 17 -23.65 0.14 -13.54
C PHE A 17 -24.16 -0.53 -14.81
N TYR A 18 -25.38 -0.22 -15.18
CA TYR A 18 -26.11 -0.88 -16.26
C TYR A 18 -26.00 -0.08 -17.57
N ARG A 19 -25.31 -0.61 -18.57
CA ARG A 19 -25.06 0.07 -19.85
C ARG A 19 -26.35 0.35 -20.64
N MET A 20 -26.59 1.63 -20.92
CA MET A 20 -27.71 2.13 -21.73
C MET A 20 -27.22 3.21 -22.71
N GLY A 21 -26.86 2.79 -23.95
CA GLY A 21 -26.29 3.69 -24.92
C GLY A 21 -24.98 4.33 -24.44
N ASP A 22 -24.91 5.64 -24.33
CA ASP A 22 -23.71 6.37 -23.89
C ASP A 22 -23.62 6.62 -22.38
N PHE A 23 -24.52 5.96 -21.61
CA PHE A 23 -24.54 6.08 -20.16
C PHE A 23 -24.48 4.72 -19.48
N TYR A 24 -23.97 4.71 -18.25
CA TYR A 24 -24.29 3.71 -17.25
C TYR A 24 -25.40 4.26 -16.37
N GLU A 25 -26.54 3.58 -16.37
CA GLU A 25 -27.71 3.97 -15.58
C GLU A 25 -27.83 3.07 -14.34
N LEU A 26 -28.21 3.67 -13.23
CA LEU A 26 -28.51 3.01 -11.96
C LEU A 26 -29.98 3.27 -11.64
N PHE A 27 -30.63 2.32 -10.99
CA PHE A 27 -32.06 2.39 -10.67
C PHE A 27 -32.32 2.06 -9.20
N TYR A 28 -33.50 2.48 -8.71
CA TYR A 28 -33.96 2.22 -7.34
C TYR A 28 -32.98 2.70 -6.26
N ASP A 29 -32.63 1.85 -5.31
CA ASP A 29 -31.73 2.22 -4.20
C ASP A 29 -30.28 2.45 -4.65
N ASP A 30 -29.83 1.78 -5.69
CA ASP A 30 -28.51 2.06 -6.29
C ASP A 30 -28.43 3.49 -6.83
N ALA A 31 -29.51 3.99 -7.44
CA ALA A 31 -29.57 5.37 -7.93
C ALA A 31 -29.51 6.39 -6.80
N LYS A 32 -30.21 6.15 -5.69
CA LYS A 32 -30.20 7.01 -4.50
C LYS A 32 -28.81 7.01 -3.86
N ARG A 33 -28.21 5.81 -3.67
CA ARG A 33 -26.88 5.64 -3.07
C ARG A 33 -25.80 6.30 -3.94
N ALA A 34 -25.81 6.06 -5.25
CA ALA A 34 -24.87 6.68 -6.17
C ALA A 34 -24.99 8.21 -6.22
N SER A 35 -26.24 8.73 -6.20
CA SER A 35 -26.48 10.18 -6.13
C SER A 35 -25.85 10.81 -4.90
N GLN A 36 -25.97 10.19 -3.73
CA GLN A 36 -25.37 10.66 -2.49
C GLN A 36 -23.83 10.59 -2.48
N LEU A 37 -23.27 9.47 -2.96
CA LEU A 37 -21.81 9.23 -2.94
C LEU A 37 -21.05 10.03 -4.00
N LEU A 38 -21.66 10.24 -5.15
CA LEU A 38 -21.03 10.87 -6.32
C LEU A 38 -21.43 12.33 -6.56
N ASP A 39 -22.42 12.81 -5.79
CA ASP A 39 -23.05 14.13 -6.00
C ASP A 39 -23.59 14.33 -7.43
N ILE A 40 -24.30 13.29 -7.93
CA ILE A 40 -24.95 13.32 -9.24
C ILE A 40 -26.47 13.46 -9.11
N SER A 41 -27.10 14.04 -10.13
CA SER A 41 -28.54 14.28 -10.12
C SER A 41 -29.37 13.01 -10.06
N LEU A 42 -30.27 12.91 -9.09
CA LEU A 42 -31.28 11.86 -9.03
C LEU A 42 -32.48 12.28 -9.90
N THR A 43 -32.76 11.47 -10.91
CA THR A 43 -33.88 11.67 -11.85
C THR A 43 -34.90 10.55 -11.72
N LYS A 44 -35.92 10.53 -12.59
CA LYS A 44 -36.98 9.50 -12.60
C LYS A 44 -37.17 8.99 -14.03
N ARG A 45 -37.36 7.68 -14.18
CA ARG A 45 -37.59 7.05 -15.49
C ARG A 45 -38.70 6.02 -15.43
N GLY A 46 -39.88 6.35 -15.99
CA GLY A 46 -41.05 5.46 -15.97
C GLY A 46 -41.64 5.28 -14.58
N ALA A 47 -42.56 4.33 -14.45
CA ALA A 47 -43.18 3.97 -13.18
C ALA A 47 -43.26 2.44 -13.04
N SER A 48 -43.17 1.95 -11.82
CA SER A 48 -43.39 0.55 -11.44
C SER A 48 -44.40 0.53 -10.29
N ALA A 49 -45.46 -0.25 -10.43
CA ALA A 49 -46.57 -0.28 -9.46
C ALA A 49 -47.19 1.08 -9.11
N GLY A 50 -47.16 2.05 -10.07
CA GLY A 50 -47.71 3.39 -9.87
C GLY A 50 -46.70 4.41 -9.29
N GLU A 51 -45.54 3.98 -8.79
CA GLU A 51 -44.50 4.84 -8.28
C GLU A 51 -43.40 5.11 -9.31
N PRO A 52 -42.88 6.34 -9.40
CA PRO A 52 -41.78 6.68 -10.31
C PRO A 52 -40.50 5.97 -9.92
N ILE A 53 -39.77 5.39 -10.89
CA ILE A 53 -38.50 4.68 -10.68
C ILE A 53 -37.37 5.72 -10.53
N PRO A 54 -36.69 5.79 -9.37
CA PRO A 54 -35.50 6.62 -9.21
C PRO A 54 -34.40 6.15 -10.17
N MET A 55 -33.71 7.09 -10.82
CA MET A 55 -32.63 6.82 -11.77
C MET A 55 -31.52 7.84 -11.57
N ALA A 56 -30.28 7.36 -11.63
CA ALA A 56 -29.09 8.19 -11.77
C ALA A 56 -28.26 7.64 -12.92
N GLY A 57 -27.42 8.44 -13.54
CA GLY A 57 -26.59 7.99 -14.65
C GLY A 57 -25.28 8.71 -14.73
N VAL A 58 -24.25 7.98 -15.16
CA VAL A 58 -22.91 8.52 -15.42
C VAL A 58 -22.55 8.31 -16.88
N PRO A 59 -21.96 9.32 -17.55
CA PRO A 59 -21.55 9.17 -18.95
C PRO A 59 -20.47 8.08 -19.07
N PHE A 60 -20.59 7.24 -20.09
CA PHE A 60 -19.64 6.17 -20.35
C PHE A 60 -18.19 6.66 -20.46
N HIS A 61 -17.95 7.76 -21.15
CA HIS A 61 -16.61 8.33 -21.35
C HIS A 61 -15.98 8.89 -20.06
N ALA A 62 -16.79 9.19 -19.02
CA ALA A 62 -16.34 9.74 -17.76
C ALA A 62 -16.39 8.71 -16.60
N VAL A 63 -16.78 7.47 -16.87
CA VAL A 63 -17.02 6.43 -15.85
C VAL A 63 -15.84 6.19 -14.93
N GLU A 64 -14.61 6.28 -15.43
CA GLU A 64 -13.40 6.05 -14.65
C GLU A 64 -13.27 7.00 -13.47
N GLY A 65 -13.56 8.28 -13.65
CA GLY A 65 -13.52 9.26 -12.57
C GLY A 65 -14.56 8.97 -11.47
N TYR A 66 -15.73 8.47 -11.84
CA TYR A 66 -16.77 8.07 -10.90
C TYR A 66 -16.42 6.76 -10.19
N LEU A 67 -15.86 5.78 -10.91
CA LEU A 67 -15.35 4.54 -10.31
C LEU A 67 -14.23 4.82 -9.31
N ALA A 68 -13.31 5.74 -9.62
CA ALA A 68 -12.24 6.12 -8.71
C ALA A 68 -12.78 6.64 -7.36
N LYS A 69 -13.79 7.51 -7.40
CA LYS A 69 -14.44 8.01 -6.18
C LYS A 69 -15.11 6.89 -5.37
N LEU A 70 -15.85 5.99 -6.04
CA LEU A 70 -16.53 4.88 -5.37
C LEU A 70 -15.56 3.89 -4.73
N VAL A 71 -14.50 3.53 -5.45
CA VAL A 71 -13.44 2.64 -4.96
C VAL A 71 -12.73 3.26 -3.75
N GLN A 72 -12.43 4.57 -3.77
CA GLN A 72 -11.84 5.27 -2.62
C GLN A 72 -12.75 5.27 -1.38
N LEU A 73 -14.07 5.29 -1.58
CA LEU A 73 -15.07 5.17 -0.52
C LEU A 73 -15.26 3.72 -0.02
N GLY A 74 -14.56 2.74 -0.60
CA GLY A 74 -14.68 1.33 -0.25
C GLY A 74 -15.86 0.61 -0.93
N GLU A 75 -16.50 1.24 -1.92
CA GLU A 75 -17.63 0.69 -2.64
C GLU A 75 -17.20 -0.28 -3.76
N SER A 76 -18.06 -1.25 -4.04
CA SER A 76 -17.91 -2.16 -5.19
C SER A 76 -18.94 -1.86 -6.25
N VAL A 77 -18.54 -2.03 -7.51
CA VAL A 77 -19.37 -1.71 -8.68
C VAL A 77 -19.37 -2.88 -9.67
N ALA A 78 -20.53 -3.41 -9.98
CA ALA A 78 -20.70 -4.39 -11.05
C ALA A 78 -20.88 -3.66 -12.39
N ILE A 79 -19.99 -3.89 -13.32
CA ILE A 79 -20.03 -3.31 -14.66
C ILE A 79 -20.80 -4.24 -15.58
N CYS A 80 -21.93 -3.76 -16.07
CA CYS A 80 -22.82 -4.50 -16.95
C CYS A 80 -22.77 -3.93 -18.36
N GLU A 81 -22.30 -4.75 -19.32
CA GLU A 81 -22.15 -4.39 -20.73
C GLU A 81 -23.18 -5.09 -21.63
N GLN A 82 -23.38 -4.52 -22.80
CA GLN A 82 -24.19 -5.11 -23.85
C GLN A 82 -23.41 -6.25 -24.52
N VAL A 83 -24.03 -7.41 -24.67
CA VAL A 83 -23.48 -8.59 -25.35
C VAL A 83 -24.25 -8.84 -26.64
N GLY A 84 -23.51 -8.85 -27.77
CA GLY A 84 -24.10 -9.00 -29.10
C GLY A 84 -24.27 -7.66 -29.87
N ASP A 85 -24.67 -7.79 -31.14
CA ASP A 85 -24.85 -6.64 -32.02
C ASP A 85 -26.28 -6.08 -31.92
N PRO A 86 -26.46 -4.80 -31.56
CA PRO A 86 -27.78 -4.17 -31.54
C PRO A 86 -28.54 -4.23 -32.86
N ALA A 87 -27.81 -4.26 -33.99
CA ALA A 87 -28.41 -4.27 -35.34
C ALA A 87 -29.05 -5.63 -35.73
N THR A 88 -28.59 -6.73 -35.11
CA THR A 88 -29.05 -8.08 -35.39
C THR A 88 -30.03 -8.62 -34.36
N SER A 89 -30.21 -7.95 -33.23
CA SER A 89 -31.03 -8.37 -32.11
C SER A 89 -32.56 -8.19 -32.37
N LYS A 90 -33.34 -9.24 -32.27
CA LYS A 90 -34.83 -9.21 -32.35
C LYS A 90 -35.45 -8.86 -30.98
N GLY A 91 -34.93 -7.91 -30.24
CA GLY A 91 -35.41 -7.51 -28.92
C GLY A 91 -34.40 -6.69 -28.15
N PRO A 92 -34.64 -6.46 -26.85
CA PRO A 92 -33.62 -5.78 -26.02
C PRO A 92 -32.31 -6.56 -26.03
N VAL A 93 -31.21 -5.91 -26.38
CA VAL A 93 -29.88 -6.52 -26.39
C VAL A 93 -29.60 -7.15 -25.01
N GLU A 94 -29.04 -8.36 -25.00
CA GLU A 94 -28.62 -9.03 -23.77
C GLU A 94 -27.53 -8.23 -23.06
N ARG A 95 -27.59 -8.21 -21.74
CA ARG A 95 -26.59 -7.54 -20.90
C ARG A 95 -26.11 -8.51 -19.84
N LYS A 96 -24.80 -8.49 -19.61
CA LYS A 96 -24.13 -9.32 -18.58
C LYS A 96 -23.18 -8.49 -17.75
N VAL A 97 -23.03 -8.85 -16.49
CA VAL A 97 -21.94 -8.31 -15.66
C VAL A 97 -20.65 -8.91 -16.18
N VAL A 98 -19.81 -8.08 -16.74
CA VAL A 98 -18.51 -8.47 -17.32
C VAL A 98 -17.39 -8.49 -16.30
N ARG A 99 -17.46 -7.61 -15.30
CA ARG A 99 -16.55 -7.59 -14.15
C ARG A 99 -17.16 -6.87 -12.97
N ILE A 100 -16.65 -7.15 -11.78
CA ILE A 100 -16.95 -6.40 -10.56
C ILE A 100 -15.69 -5.66 -10.15
N VAL A 101 -15.76 -4.34 -10.09
CA VAL A 101 -14.65 -3.48 -9.64
C VAL A 101 -14.78 -3.30 -8.14
N THR A 102 -13.78 -3.73 -7.39
CA THR A 102 -13.71 -3.59 -5.93
C THR A 102 -12.40 -2.90 -5.54
N PRO A 103 -12.28 -2.32 -4.33
CA PRO A 103 -11.06 -1.63 -3.91
C PRO A 103 -9.78 -2.46 -4.05
N GLY A 104 -9.86 -3.78 -3.79
CA GLY A 104 -8.72 -4.70 -3.84
C GLY A 104 -8.47 -5.31 -5.22
N THR A 105 -9.45 -5.26 -6.13
CA THR A 105 -9.36 -5.93 -7.45
C THR A 105 -9.23 -4.96 -8.62
N VAL A 106 -8.93 -3.69 -8.35
CA VAL A 106 -8.69 -2.66 -9.37
C VAL A 106 -7.41 -2.96 -10.16
N THR A 107 -7.50 -2.84 -11.48
CA THR A 107 -6.37 -2.98 -12.41
C THR A 107 -6.19 -1.76 -13.32
N ASP A 108 -7.19 -0.90 -13.41
CA ASP A 108 -7.15 0.32 -14.21
C ASP A 108 -6.16 1.34 -13.60
N GLU A 109 -5.24 1.84 -14.41
CA GLU A 109 -4.19 2.79 -13.98
C GLU A 109 -4.77 4.05 -13.33
N ALA A 110 -5.87 4.59 -13.88
CA ALA A 110 -6.53 5.78 -13.36
C ALA A 110 -7.11 5.63 -11.94
N LEU A 111 -7.30 4.39 -11.47
CA LEU A 111 -7.89 4.06 -10.17
C LEU A 111 -6.81 3.67 -9.13
N LEU A 112 -5.57 3.55 -9.53
CA LEU A 112 -4.46 3.05 -8.71
C LEU A 112 -3.48 4.18 -8.36
N SER A 113 -2.95 4.14 -7.15
CA SER A 113 -1.76 4.92 -6.80
C SER A 113 -0.53 4.28 -7.46
N GLU A 114 0.26 5.05 -8.20
CA GLU A 114 1.36 4.51 -9.01
C GLU A 114 2.42 3.80 -8.16
N ARG A 115 2.85 4.42 -7.06
CA ARG A 115 3.99 4.00 -6.23
C ARG A 115 3.59 3.21 -4.99
N VAL A 116 2.37 2.65 -4.95
CA VAL A 116 1.85 1.87 -3.82
C VAL A 116 1.23 0.58 -4.33
N ASP A 117 1.49 -0.53 -3.64
CA ASP A 117 0.84 -1.82 -3.90
C ASP A 117 -0.67 -1.73 -3.64
N ASN A 118 -1.46 -2.46 -4.42
CA ASN A 118 -2.90 -2.57 -4.22
C ASN A 118 -3.27 -3.98 -3.79
N LEU A 119 -3.19 -4.23 -2.48
CA LEU A 119 -3.40 -5.55 -1.92
C LEU A 119 -4.87 -5.82 -1.59
N ILE A 120 -5.32 -7.01 -1.94
CA ILE A 120 -6.47 -7.67 -1.35
C ILE A 120 -5.99 -8.77 -0.42
N ALA A 121 -6.66 -8.95 0.71
CA ALA A 121 -6.28 -9.95 1.69
C ALA A 121 -7.48 -10.80 2.13
N ALA A 122 -7.19 -11.98 2.66
CA ALA A 122 -8.16 -12.81 3.38
C ALA A 122 -7.56 -13.24 4.72
N ILE A 123 -8.39 -13.24 5.76
CA ILE A 123 -8.05 -13.70 7.10
C ILE A 123 -8.96 -14.84 7.50
N TYR A 124 -8.38 -15.88 8.08
CA TYR A 124 -9.08 -17.00 8.66
C TYR A 124 -8.60 -17.23 10.09
N HIS A 125 -9.51 -17.53 11.00
CA HIS A 125 -9.21 -17.78 12.42
C HIS A 125 -9.82 -19.10 12.84
N HIS A 126 -9.01 -19.93 13.51
CA HIS A 126 -9.46 -21.20 14.06
C HIS A 126 -8.64 -21.57 15.30
N ASN A 127 -9.32 -21.85 16.43
CA ASN A 127 -8.69 -22.25 17.70
C ASN A 127 -7.56 -21.30 18.16
N GLY A 128 -7.74 -20.00 18.06
CA GLY A 128 -6.77 -19.00 18.50
C GLY A 128 -5.59 -18.77 17.55
N GLN A 129 -5.53 -19.45 16.41
CA GLN A 129 -4.51 -19.31 15.39
C GLN A 129 -5.08 -18.62 14.14
N PHE A 130 -4.23 -17.89 13.42
CA PHE A 130 -4.60 -17.14 12.24
C PHE A 130 -3.97 -17.71 10.96
N GLY A 131 -4.75 -17.71 9.89
CA GLY A 131 -4.26 -17.85 8.53
C GLY A 131 -4.49 -16.53 7.80
N TYR A 132 -3.50 -16.04 7.09
CA TYR A 132 -3.57 -14.77 6.37
C TYR A 132 -2.97 -14.91 4.98
N ALA A 133 -3.69 -14.44 3.97
CA ALA A 133 -3.22 -14.44 2.59
C ALA A 133 -3.38 -13.04 1.98
N THR A 134 -2.43 -12.66 1.14
CA THR A 134 -2.45 -11.39 0.40
C THR A 134 -2.19 -11.63 -1.08
N LEU A 135 -2.90 -10.90 -1.92
CA LEU A 135 -2.72 -10.92 -3.37
C LEU A 135 -2.68 -9.49 -3.92
N ASP A 136 -1.69 -9.23 -4.73
CA ASP A 136 -1.67 -8.06 -5.62
C ASP A 136 -2.01 -8.52 -7.03
N ILE A 137 -3.22 -8.21 -7.49
CA ILE A 137 -3.67 -8.56 -8.84
C ILE A 137 -2.84 -7.84 -9.91
N THR A 138 -2.30 -6.67 -9.58
CA THR A 138 -1.55 -5.84 -10.55
C THR A 138 -0.13 -6.32 -10.80
N SER A 139 0.38 -7.23 -9.99
CA SER A 139 1.70 -7.86 -10.16
C SER A 139 1.64 -9.40 -10.21
N GLY A 140 0.53 -9.99 -9.75
CA GLY A 140 0.40 -11.45 -9.60
C GLY A 140 1.07 -12.01 -8.35
N ARG A 141 1.56 -11.16 -7.45
CA ARG A 141 2.22 -11.58 -6.20
C ARG A 141 1.20 -12.10 -5.20
N PHE A 142 1.31 -13.39 -4.88
CA PHE A 142 0.42 -14.09 -3.98
C PHE A 142 1.21 -14.71 -2.82
N GLN A 143 0.90 -14.31 -1.60
CA GLN A 143 1.62 -14.70 -0.40
C GLN A 143 0.65 -15.15 0.69
N LEU A 144 1.10 -16.07 1.55
CA LEU A 144 0.38 -16.45 2.76
C LEU A 144 1.33 -16.53 3.96
N THR A 145 0.78 -16.34 5.16
CA THR A 145 1.48 -16.47 6.44
C THR A 145 0.51 -16.97 7.50
N GLU A 146 1.04 -17.49 8.60
CA GLU A 146 0.27 -17.94 9.76
C GLU A 146 0.77 -17.24 11.03
N PRO A 147 0.25 -16.02 11.34
CA PRO A 147 0.56 -15.33 12.58
C PRO A 147 0.11 -16.14 13.80
N GLU A 148 1.02 -16.38 14.75
CA GLU A 148 0.74 -17.20 15.91
C GLU A 148 -0.11 -16.50 16.97
N THR A 149 -0.07 -15.17 17.00
CA THR A 149 -0.79 -14.33 17.98
C THR A 149 -1.62 -13.25 17.30
N GLU A 150 -2.55 -12.68 18.05
CA GLU A 150 -3.35 -11.55 17.56
C GLU A 150 -2.49 -10.31 17.31
N GLU A 151 -1.50 -10.05 18.13
CA GLU A 151 -0.56 -8.93 17.95
C GLU A 151 0.24 -9.09 16.65
N ALA A 152 0.69 -10.31 16.35
CA ALA A 152 1.36 -10.61 15.09
C ALA A 152 0.41 -10.42 13.90
N MET A 153 -0.87 -10.78 14.04
CA MET A 153 -1.89 -10.55 13.01
C MET A 153 -2.14 -9.05 12.79
N VAL A 154 -2.23 -8.26 13.85
CA VAL A 154 -2.35 -6.79 13.77
C VAL A 154 -1.13 -6.19 13.06
N ALA A 155 0.08 -6.66 13.37
CA ALA A 155 1.30 -6.22 12.71
C ALA A 155 1.27 -6.51 11.19
N GLU A 156 0.79 -7.70 10.79
CA GLU A 156 0.63 -8.07 9.38
C GLU A 156 -0.43 -7.22 8.66
N LEU A 157 -1.56 -6.97 9.29
CA LEU A 157 -2.61 -6.09 8.76
C LEU A 157 -2.12 -4.65 8.56
N GLN A 158 -1.25 -4.16 9.45
CA GLN A 158 -0.65 -2.83 9.29
C GLN A 158 0.44 -2.83 8.21
N ARG A 159 1.30 -3.87 8.19
CA ARG A 159 2.36 -4.01 7.18
C ARG A 159 1.81 -4.01 5.76
N THR A 160 0.78 -4.77 5.53
CA THR A 160 0.19 -4.99 4.21
C THR A 160 -0.86 -3.93 3.85
N ALA A 161 -1.48 -3.32 4.84
CA ALA A 161 -2.54 -2.29 4.69
C ALA A 161 -3.50 -2.59 3.53
N PRO A 162 -4.15 -3.78 3.50
CA PRO A 162 -4.94 -4.21 2.37
C PRO A 162 -6.10 -3.24 2.11
N ARG A 163 -6.37 -2.96 0.84
CA ARG A 163 -7.49 -2.13 0.40
C ARG A 163 -8.84 -2.82 0.59
N GLU A 164 -8.81 -4.16 0.62
CA GLU A 164 -9.97 -4.99 0.83
C GLU A 164 -9.57 -6.21 1.65
N LEU A 165 -10.39 -6.56 2.65
CA LEU A 165 -10.13 -7.68 3.55
C LEU A 165 -11.34 -8.61 3.60
N LEU A 166 -11.12 -9.87 3.22
CA LEU A 166 -12.11 -10.94 3.24
C LEU A 166 -12.02 -11.71 4.56
N PHE A 167 -13.15 -12.08 5.14
CA PHE A 167 -13.22 -12.88 6.35
C PHE A 167 -14.50 -13.72 6.39
N PRO A 168 -14.52 -14.87 7.09
CA PRO A 168 -15.71 -15.73 7.16
C PRO A 168 -16.82 -15.07 7.97
N GLU A 169 -18.07 -15.48 7.70
CA GLU A 169 -19.27 -14.94 8.37
C GLU A 169 -19.25 -15.16 9.90
N ASP A 170 -18.61 -16.24 10.36
CA ASP A 170 -18.44 -16.63 11.76
C ASP A 170 -17.13 -16.14 12.41
N PHE A 171 -16.48 -15.14 11.81
CA PHE A 171 -15.20 -14.62 12.31
C PHE A 171 -15.35 -13.97 13.70
N GLU A 172 -14.76 -14.58 14.73
CA GLU A 172 -14.90 -14.15 16.11
C GLU A 172 -14.14 -12.87 16.52
N PRO A 173 -12.86 -12.62 16.07
CA PRO A 173 -12.12 -11.41 16.44
C PRO A 173 -12.62 -10.15 15.68
N VAL A 174 -13.90 -9.80 15.83
CA VAL A 174 -14.58 -8.72 15.09
C VAL A 174 -13.91 -7.35 15.26
N HIS A 175 -13.25 -7.11 16.40
CA HIS A 175 -12.54 -5.86 16.67
C HIS A 175 -11.38 -5.59 15.71
N LEU A 176 -10.79 -6.61 15.10
CA LEU A 176 -9.78 -6.47 14.03
C LEU A 176 -10.35 -5.83 12.75
N MET A 177 -11.68 -5.87 12.60
CA MET A 177 -12.39 -5.35 11.42
C MET A 177 -12.94 -3.94 11.61
N SER A 178 -13.07 -3.45 12.86
CA SER A 178 -13.90 -2.28 13.21
C SER A 178 -13.41 -0.93 12.68
N SER A 179 -12.15 -0.80 12.26
CA SER A 179 -11.56 0.48 11.83
C SER A 179 -11.23 0.57 10.33
N ARG A 180 -11.67 -0.40 9.51
CA ARG A 180 -11.27 -0.50 8.10
C ARG A 180 -12.45 -0.38 7.14
N ASN A 181 -12.27 0.41 6.10
CA ASN A 181 -13.14 0.39 4.92
C ASN A 181 -12.74 -0.80 4.03
N GLY A 182 -13.69 -1.36 3.30
CA GLY A 182 -13.41 -2.47 2.37
C GLY A 182 -13.43 -3.85 2.99
N ASN A 183 -14.00 -4.02 4.18
CA ASN A 183 -14.22 -5.33 4.79
C ASN A 183 -15.36 -6.09 4.11
N ARG A 184 -15.14 -7.39 3.78
CA ARG A 184 -16.13 -8.24 3.11
C ARG A 184 -16.31 -9.56 3.83
N ARG A 185 -17.54 -9.87 4.23
CA ARG A 185 -17.90 -11.19 4.74
C ARG A 185 -18.02 -12.18 3.60
N ARG A 186 -17.51 -13.40 3.81
CA ARG A 186 -17.61 -14.49 2.85
C ARG A 186 -18.18 -15.73 3.53
N PRO A 187 -18.90 -16.59 2.80
CA PRO A 187 -19.42 -17.83 3.33
C PRO A 187 -18.31 -18.71 3.92
N VAL A 188 -18.58 -19.37 5.05
CA VAL A 188 -17.62 -20.22 5.78
C VAL A 188 -17.01 -21.31 4.89
N TRP A 189 -17.79 -21.90 3.98
CA TRP A 189 -17.33 -22.96 3.09
C TRP A 189 -16.23 -22.55 2.11
N GLU A 190 -16.06 -21.24 1.83
CA GLU A 190 -14.96 -20.75 1.00
C GLU A 190 -13.60 -20.85 1.70
N PHE A 191 -13.58 -21.01 3.02
CA PHE A 191 -12.40 -21.22 3.83
C PHE A 191 -12.12 -22.69 4.17
N GLU A 192 -12.79 -23.64 3.50
CA GLU A 192 -12.56 -25.06 3.69
C GLU A 192 -11.25 -25.49 3.02
N LEU A 193 -10.41 -26.25 3.76
CA LEU A 193 -9.05 -26.59 3.33
C LEU A 193 -9.00 -27.41 2.03
N ASP A 194 -9.87 -28.42 1.90
CA ASP A 194 -9.87 -29.29 0.71
C ASP A 194 -10.32 -28.51 -0.54
N THR A 195 -11.35 -27.68 -0.41
CA THR A 195 -11.82 -26.76 -1.46
C THR A 195 -10.72 -25.77 -1.84
N ALA A 196 -10.03 -25.18 -0.86
CA ALA A 196 -8.92 -24.26 -1.08
C ALA A 196 -7.77 -24.91 -1.86
N LYS A 197 -7.35 -26.10 -1.45
CA LYS A 197 -6.31 -26.87 -2.15
C LYS A 197 -6.71 -27.20 -3.59
N GLN A 198 -7.94 -27.61 -3.82
CA GLN A 198 -8.44 -27.92 -5.16
C GLN A 198 -8.39 -26.67 -6.06
N GLN A 199 -8.85 -25.53 -5.57
CA GLN A 199 -8.87 -24.27 -6.32
C GLN A 199 -7.46 -23.76 -6.64
N LEU A 200 -6.53 -23.84 -5.67
CA LEU A 200 -5.13 -23.44 -5.84
C LEU A 200 -4.42 -24.36 -6.84
N ASN A 201 -4.61 -25.69 -6.74
CA ASN A 201 -4.07 -26.64 -7.70
C ASN A 201 -4.59 -26.39 -9.12
N GLN A 202 -5.88 -26.08 -9.25
CA GLN A 202 -6.47 -25.73 -10.53
C GLN A 202 -5.90 -24.41 -11.08
N GLN A 203 -5.66 -23.43 -10.20
CA GLN A 203 -5.08 -22.14 -10.59
C GLN A 203 -3.66 -22.30 -11.14
N PHE A 204 -2.83 -23.11 -10.47
CA PHE A 204 -1.42 -23.29 -10.83
C PHE A 204 -1.19 -24.42 -11.82
N GLY A 205 -2.20 -25.22 -12.15
CA GLY A 205 -2.09 -26.38 -13.02
C GLY A 205 -1.25 -27.51 -12.41
N THR A 206 -1.26 -27.65 -11.07
CA THR A 206 -0.47 -28.63 -10.31
C THR A 206 -1.37 -29.71 -9.71
N LYS A 207 -0.76 -30.86 -9.34
CA LYS A 207 -1.47 -31.93 -8.64
C LYS A 207 -1.54 -31.69 -7.14
N ASP A 208 -0.52 -31.02 -6.60
CA ASP A 208 -0.36 -30.69 -5.19
C ASP A 208 0.37 -29.34 -5.05
N LEU A 209 0.52 -28.87 -3.83
CA LEU A 209 1.18 -27.62 -3.49
C LEU A 209 2.59 -27.81 -2.91
N ILE A 210 3.14 -29.04 -2.95
CA ILE A 210 4.46 -29.37 -2.38
C ILE A 210 5.54 -28.50 -3.01
N GLY A 211 5.50 -28.30 -4.32
CA GLY A 211 6.48 -27.50 -5.06
C GLY A 211 6.56 -26.02 -4.62
N PHE A 212 5.51 -25.49 -3.99
CA PHE A 212 5.49 -24.14 -3.42
C PHE A 212 5.96 -24.11 -1.95
N GLY A 213 6.12 -25.26 -1.30
CA GLY A 213 6.53 -25.35 0.11
C GLY A 213 5.49 -24.84 1.11
N VAL A 214 4.20 -24.79 0.74
CA VAL A 214 3.11 -24.19 1.53
C VAL A 214 2.16 -25.21 2.19
N GLU A 215 2.34 -26.51 1.99
CA GLU A 215 1.39 -27.53 2.45
C GLU A 215 1.17 -27.60 3.96
N HIS A 216 2.17 -27.16 4.74
CA HIS A 216 2.10 -27.10 6.19
C HIS A 216 1.18 -25.98 6.70
N ALA A 217 0.99 -24.93 5.93
CA ALA A 217 0.26 -23.72 6.30
C ALA A 217 -1.26 -23.86 6.04
N LYS A 218 -1.93 -24.71 6.82
CA LYS A 218 -3.34 -25.10 6.59
C LYS A 218 -4.30 -23.92 6.67
N LEU A 219 -4.13 -23.05 7.68
CA LEU A 219 -5.00 -21.89 7.87
C LEU A 219 -4.73 -20.82 6.80
N GLY A 220 -3.45 -20.60 6.46
CA GLY A 220 -3.04 -19.74 5.37
C GLY A 220 -3.61 -20.19 4.03
N LEU A 221 -3.64 -21.51 3.77
CA LEU A 221 -4.25 -22.09 2.57
C LEU A 221 -5.78 -21.87 2.52
N CYS A 222 -6.48 -21.97 3.66
CA CYS A 222 -7.91 -21.66 3.75
C CYS A 222 -8.16 -20.20 3.32
N ALA A 223 -7.39 -19.25 3.84
CA ALA A 223 -7.46 -17.84 3.45
C ALA A 223 -7.12 -17.64 1.96
N ALA A 224 -6.05 -18.27 1.46
CA ALA A 224 -5.64 -18.19 0.05
C ALA A 224 -6.70 -18.74 -0.91
N GLY A 225 -7.38 -19.83 -0.54
CA GLY A 225 -8.48 -20.41 -1.32
C GLY A 225 -9.66 -19.46 -1.48
N CYS A 226 -10.11 -18.87 -0.38
CA CYS A 226 -11.16 -17.84 -0.43
C CYS A 226 -10.74 -16.65 -1.31
N LEU A 227 -9.50 -16.19 -1.17
CA LEU A 227 -8.97 -15.04 -1.88
C LEU A 227 -8.95 -15.28 -3.40
N ILE A 228 -8.42 -16.41 -3.86
CA ILE A 228 -8.37 -16.73 -5.30
C ILE A 228 -9.76 -16.93 -5.89
N GLN A 229 -10.69 -17.53 -5.15
CA GLN A 229 -12.08 -17.68 -5.58
C GLN A 229 -12.74 -16.32 -5.75
N TYR A 230 -12.62 -15.44 -4.77
CA TYR A 230 -13.17 -14.09 -4.84
C TYR A 230 -12.65 -13.29 -6.04
N VAL A 231 -11.35 -13.38 -6.31
CA VAL A 231 -10.75 -12.69 -7.46
C VAL A 231 -11.26 -13.25 -8.78
N LYS A 232 -11.42 -14.58 -8.92
CA LYS A 232 -12.05 -15.21 -10.10
C LYS A 232 -13.49 -14.75 -10.30
N ASP A 233 -14.25 -14.68 -9.23
CA ASP A 233 -15.66 -14.26 -9.27
C ASP A 233 -15.80 -12.78 -9.68
N THR A 234 -14.89 -11.94 -9.24
CA THR A 234 -14.92 -10.50 -9.54
C THR A 234 -14.35 -10.15 -10.91
N GLN A 235 -13.22 -10.75 -11.31
CA GLN A 235 -12.61 -10.51 -12.61
C GLN A 235 -13.30 -11.23 -13.75
N ARG A 236 -13.95 -12.38 -13.50
CA ARG A 236 -14.67 -13.22 -14.47
C ARG A 236 -13.82 -13.63 -15.68
N THR A 237 -12.50 -13.72 -15.48
CA THR A 237 -11.53 -14.13 -16.49
C THR A 237 -10.46 -15.02 -15.89
N ALA A 238 -9.66 -15.69 -16.73
CA ALA A 238 -8.49 -16.42 -16.29
C ALA A 238 -7.44 -15.46 -15.69
N LEU A 239 -6.64 -15.95 -14.75
CA LEU A 239 -5.62 -15.20 -14.04
C LEU A 239 -4.21 -15.77 -14.32
N PRO A 240 -3.74 -15.81 -15.58
CA PRO A 240 -2.52 -16.52 -15.96
C PRO A 240 -1.24 -15.88 -15.41
N HIS A 241 -1.30 -14.64 -14.93
CA HIS A 241 -0.19 -13.96 -14.30
C HIS A 241 -0.01 -14.33 -12.81
N ILE A 242 -1.00 -14.96 -12.18
CA ILE A 242 -0.88 -15.48 -10.82
C ILE A 242 -0.39 -16.93 -10.91
N ARG A 243 0.94 -17.11 -10.80
CA ARG A 243 1.63 -18.36 -11.13
C ARG A 243 2.24 -19.08 -9.94
N SER A 244 2.34 -18.42 -8.81
CA SER A 244 2.98 -18.97 -7.63
C SER A 244 2.32 -18.49 -6.36
N LEU A 245 2.49 -19.27 -5.30
CA LEU A 245 2.09 -18.93 -3.94
C LEU A 245 3.32 -19.11 -3.05
N THR A 246 3.65 -18.09 -2.26
CA THR A 246 4.81 -18.12 -1.37
C THR A 246 4.38 -18.06 0.08
N PHE A 247 5.05 -18.87 0.93
CA PHE A 247 4.90 -18.77 2.38
C PHE A 247 5.87 -17.72 2.92
N ASP A 248 5.32 -16.67 3.53
CA ASP A 248 6.09 -15.60 4.15
C ASP A 248 6.49 -16.05 5.56
N ARG A 249 7.76 -16.44 5.70
CA ARG A 249 8.33 -16.93 6.96
C ARG A 249 8.79 -15.76 7.81
N GLN A 250 8.19 -15.62 8.98
CA GLN A 250 8.54 -14.56 9.93
C GLN A 250 10.00 -14.64 10.40
N ASP A 251 10.60 -15.85 10.44
CA ASP A 251 11.99 -16.06 10.83
C ASP A 251 13.03 -15.56 9.81
N HIS A 252 12.63 -15.27 8.59
CA HIS A 252 13.51 -14.74 7.54
C HIS A 252 13.63 -13.20 7.55
N SER A 253 12.77 -12.52 8.26
CA SER A 253 12.75 -11.05 8.35
C SER A 253 12.92 -10.55 9.79
N VAL A 254 13.39 -9.32 9.92
CA VAL A 254 13.36 -8.60 11.19
C VAL A 254 11.93 -8.16 11.45
N ILE A 255 11.34 -8.63 12.55
CA ILE A 255 9.95 -8.36 12.88
C ILE A 255 9.82 -6.94 13.44
N LEU A 256 8.89 -6.18 12.88
CA LEU A 256 8.47 -4.87 13.35
C LEU A 256 7.00 -4.95 13.77
N ASP A 257 6.70 -4.65 15.01
CA ASP A 257 5.30 -4.56 15.44
C ASP A 257 4.61 -3.28 14.92
N ALA A 258 3.32 -3.20 15.17
CA ALA A 258 2.49 -2.10 14.70
C ALA A 258 2.93 -0.73 15.25
N ALA A 259 3.27 -0.67 16.52
CA ALA A 259 3.75 0.54 17.18
C ALA A 259 5.08 0.99 16.60
N THR A 260 6.01 0.06 16.38
CA THR A 260 7.34 0.33 15.81
C THR A 260 7.26 0.90 14.40
N ARG A 261 6.43 0.31 13.53
CA ARG A 261 6.24 0.83 12.16
C ARG A 261 5.76 2.28 12.15
N ARG A 262 4.80 2.60 13.02
CA ARG A 262 4.26 3.95 13.20
C ARG A 262 5.29 4.89 13.79
N ASN A 263 5.97 4.49 14.86
CA ASN A 263 6.92 5.33 15.58
C ASN A 263 8.19 5.66 14.78
N LEU A 264 8.61 4.77 13.89
CA LEU A 264 9.76 4.97 13.00
C LEU A 264 9.40 5.75 11.72
N GLU A 265 8.11 6.02 11.47
CA GLU A 265 7.64 6.77 10.31
C GLU A 265 8.26 6.26 9.00
N ILE A 266 8.18 4.93 8.78
CA ILE A 266 8.87 4.28 7.65
C ILE A 266 8.29 4.74 6.31
N THR A 267 6.96 4.66 6.13
CA THR A 267 6.25 5.03 4.89
C THR A 267 5.10 6.01 5.11
N GLN A 268 4.72 6.19 6.37
CA GLN A 268 3.69 7.14 6.80
C GLN A 268 4.17 7.86 8.05
N ASN A 269 3.97 9.17 8.10
CA ASN A 269 4.22 9.97 9.30
C ASN A 269 3.09 9.82 10.33
N LEU A 270 3.29 10.33 11.52
CA LEU A 270 2.31 10.26 12.62
C LEU A 270 0.97 10.95 12.30
N ALA A 271 0.95 11.90 11.36
CA ALA A 271 -0.25 12.56 10.87
C ALA A 271 -0.99 11.79 9.76
N GLY A 272 -0.44 10.64 9.31
CA GLY A 272 -1.00 9.82 8.25
C GLY A 272 -0.58 10.22 6.83
N GLY A 273 0.27 11.24 6.67
CA GLY A 273 0.87 11.66 5.39
C GLY A 273 2.11 10.82 5.04
N THR A 274 2.70 11.12 3.88
CA THR A 274 3.93 10.47 3.39
C THR A 274 5.16 11.37 3.50
N GLU A 275 4.98 12.64 3.83
CA GLU A 275 6.04 13.63 3.97
C GLU A 275 6.93 13.33 5.19
N ASN A 276 8.22 13.61 5.07
CA ASN A 276 9.20 13.42 6.13
C ASN A 276 9.27 11.97 6.65
N THR A 277 9.12 11.01 5.76
CA THR A 277 9.27 9.58 6.08
C THR A 277 10.60 9.03 5.56
N LEU A 278 11.05 7.88 6.09
CA LEU A 278 12.23 7.19 5.56
C LEU A 278 12.07 6.86 4.07
N ALA A 279 10.89 6.42 3.68
CA ALA A 279 10.61 6.09 2.28
C ALA A 279 10.72 7.32 1.37
N GLU A 280 10.28 8.50 1.79
CA GLU A 280 10.40 9.72 0.99
C GLU A 280 11.89 10.09 0.74
N VAL A 281 12.73 9.96 1.76
CA VAL A 281 14.18 10.25 1.62
C VAL A 281 14.85 9.26 0.68
N LEU A 282 14.47 7.99 0.71
CA LEU A 282 15.11 6.93 -0.06
C LEU A 282 14.51 6.70 -1.45
N ASP A 283 13.23 7.04 -1.68
CA ASP A 283 12.52 6.70 -2.91
C ASP A 283 12.72 7.74 -4.02
N HIS A 284 13.84 7.63 -4.71
CA HIS A 284 14.13 8.30 -5.98
C HIS A 284 14.15 7.31 -7.16
N CYS A 285 13.45 6.19 -7.02
CA CYS A 285 13.36 5.18 -8.07
C CYS A 285 12.85 5.78 -9.38
N ALA A 286 13.45 5.36 -10.48
CA ALA A 286 13.10 5.79 -11.83
C ALA A 286 11.71 5.34 -12.25
N THR A 287 11.27 4.17 -11.74
CA THR A 287 10.00 3.53 -12.10
C THR A 287 9.06 3.39 -10.91
N PRO A 288 7.73 3.42 -11.10
CA PRO A 288 6.77 3.12 -10.04
C PRO A 288 6.92 1.70 -9.49
N MET A 289 7.28 0.71 -10.32
CA MET A 289 7.50 -0.68 -9.87
C MET A 289 8.73 -0.79 -8.94
N GLY A 290 9.79 -0.03 -9.19
CA GLY A 290 10.95 0.09 -8.30
C GLY A 290 10.56 0.70 -6.95
N SER A 291 9.78 1.79 -6.95
CA SER A 291 9.25 2.41 -5.72
C SER A 291 8.41 1.43 -4.87
N ARG A 292 7.54 0.65 -5.50
CA ARG A 292 6.77 -0.39 -4.79
C ARG A 292 7.68 -1.45 -4.18
N MET A 293 8.72 -1.87 -4.91
CA MET A 293 9.69 -2.84 -4.42
C MET A 293 10.52 -2.29 -3.26
N LEU A 294 10.98 -1.05 -3.32
CA LEU A 294 11.71 -0.42 -2.22
C LEU A 294 10.85 -0.37 -0.94
N LYS A 295 9.59 0.01 -1.03
CA LYS A 295 8.66 0.01 0.12
C LYS A 295 8.44 -1.39 0.68
N ARG A 296 8.36 -2.41 -0.18
CA ARG A 296 8.33 -3.82 0.26
C ARG A 296 9.58 -4.19 1.05
N TRP A 297 10.77 -3.80 0.58
CA TRP A 297 12.01 -4.04 1.31
C TRP A 297 12.04 -3.33 2.67
N LEU A 298 11.59 -2.08 2.74
CA LEU A 298 11.48 -1.32 3.99
C LEU A 298 10.53 -1.98 5.01
N HIS A 299 9.45 -2.58 4.52
CA HIS A 299 8.48 -3.27 5.38
C HIS A 299 8.84 -4.71 5.73
N GLN A 300 9.80 -5.31 5.03
CA GLN A 300 10.30 -6.66 5.25
C GLN A 300 11.85 -6.69 5.25
N PRO A 301 12.49 -6.04 6.25
CA PRO A 301 13.94 -6.10 6.37
C PRO A 301 14.39 -7.54 6.62
N MET A 302 15.44 -7.98 5.93
CA MET A 302 15.88 -9.38 5.89
C MET A 302 16.89 -9.69 6.98
N ARG A 303 16.95 -10.98 7.37
CA ARG A 303 17.96 -11.49 8.32
C ARG A 303 19.11 -12.20 7.63
N SER A 304 18.96 -12.61 6.38
CA SER A 304 20.00 -13.30 5.62
C SER A 304 21.16 -12.37 5.27
N ILE A 305 22.24 -12.49 6.01
CA ILE A 305 23.47 -11.71 5.79
C ILE A 305 24.03 -11.92 4.37
N GLU A 306 23.93 -13.14 3.83
CA GLU A 306 24.36 -13.45 2.47
C GLU A 306 23.57 -12.62 1.43
N THR A 307 22.26 -12.65 1.53
CA THR A 307 21.40 -11.87 0.61
C THR A 307 21.65 -10.36 0.74
N LEU A 308 21.82 -9.89 1.97
CA LEU A 308 22.10 -8.48 2.24
C LEU A 308 23.45 -8.05 1.69
N ASN A 309 24.49 -8.88 1.84
CA ASN A 309 25.80 -8.59 1.27
C ASN A 309 25.75 -8.55 -0.26
N HIS A 310 25.00 -9.44 -0.91
CA HIS A 310 24.82 -9.35 -2.38
C HIS A 310 24.20 -8.01 -2.82
N ARG A 311 23.26 -7.47 -2.05
CA ARG A 311 22.70 -6.14 -2.31
C ARG A 311 23.71 -5.04 -2.09
N LEU A 312 24.45 -5.08 -0.97
CA LEU A 312 25.49 -4.11 -0.62
C LEU A 312 26.64 -4.10 -1.64
N ASP A 313 27.08 -5.28 -2.10
CA ASP A 313 28.12 -5.40 -3.13
C ASP A 313 27.63 -4.84 -4.48
N ALA A 314 26.37 -5.15 -4.84
CA ALA A 314 25.73 -4.60 -6.03
C ALA A 314 25.63 -3.07 -6.01
N ILE A 315 25.20 -2.50 -4.88
CA ILE A 315 25.17 -1.03 -4.67
C ILE A 315 26.58 -0.44 -4.76
N GLY A 316 27.56 -1.11 -4.17
CA GLY A 316 28.98 -0.70 -4.24
C GLY A 316 29.48 -0.63 -5.68
N GLU A 317 29.27 -1.67 -6.47
CA GLU A 317 29.69 -1.70 -7.88
C GLU A 317 29.01 -0.59 -8.72
N ILE A 318 27.69 -0.41 -8.56
CA ILE A 318 26.95 0.65 -9.28
C ILE A 318 27.45 2.03 -8.86
N LYS A 319 27.72 2.24 -7.57
CA LYS A 319 28.22 3.51 -7.04
C LYS A 319 29.65 3.83 -7.53
N GLU A 320 30.57 2.87 -7.42
CA GLU A 320 31.97 3.05 -7.81
C GLU A 320 32.14 3.36 -9.31
N GLN A 321 31.31 2.73 -10.14
CA GLN A 321 31.29 2.95 -11.59
C GLN A 321 30.36 4.11 -11.99
N THR A 322 29.65 4.75 -11.06
CA THR A 322 28.66 5.80 -11.29
C THR A 322 27.54 5.43 -12.28
N LEU A 323 27.24 4.13 -12.39
CA LEU A 323 26.29 3.59 -13.39
C LEU A 323 24.86 4.10 -13.19
N PHE A 324 24.49 4.55 -12.01
CA PHE A 324 23.18 5.14 -11.76
C PHE A 324 22.88 6.35 -12.64
N VAL A 325 23.89 7.06 -13.15
CA VAL A 325 23.74 8.21 -14.06
C VAL A 325 23.11 7.78 -15.38
N ASP A 326 23.50 6.61 -15.89
CA ASP A 326 23.00 6.05 -17.17
C ASP A 326 21.80 5.14 -16.96
N LEU A 327 21.76 4.37 -15.86
CA LEU A 327 20.66 3.46 -15.54
C LEU A 327 19.34 4.20 -15.28
N GLN A 328 19.36 5.29 -14.51
CA GLN A 328 18.16 6.02 -14.11
C GLN A 328 17.33 6.53 -15.33
N PRO A 329 17.91 7.25 -16.30
CA PRO A 329 17.15 7.73 -17.45
C PRO A 329 16.64 6.59 -18.34
N THR A 330 17.42 5.51 -18.52
CA THR A 330 17.01 4.34 -19.29
C THR A 330 15.81 3.63 -18.63
N LEU A 331 15.89 3.36 -17.33
CA LEU A 331 14.79 2.76 -16.56
C LEU A 331 13.53 3.65 -16.56
N LYS A 332 13.70 4.96 -16.50
CA LYS A 332 12.58 5.92 -16.57
C LYS A 332 11.82 5.83 -17.89
N GLN A 333 12.53 5.58 -19.00
CA GLN A 333 11.91 5.39 -20.32
C GLN A 333 11.17 4.05 -20.42
N ILE A 334 11.64 3.00 -19.74
CA ILE A 334 10.97 1.69 -19.67
C ILE A 334 9.65 1.83 -18.92
N GLY A 335 9.61 2.53 -17.80
CA GLY A 335 8.39 2.80 -17.04
C GLY A 335 7.86 1.60 -16.24
N ASP A 336 6.54 1.55 -16.04
CA ASP A 336 5.85 0.53 -15.21
C ASP A 336 5.27 -0.60 -16.07
N ILE A 337 6.10 -1.56 -16.45
CA ILE A 337 5.64 -2.72 -17.22
C ILE A 337 4.94 -3.76 -16.34
N GLU A 338 5.21 -3.83 -15.04
CA GLU A 338 4.59 -4.82 -14.12
C GLU A 338 3.06 -4.75 -14.21
N ARG A 339 2.47 -3.57 -14.10
CA ARG A 339 1.01 -3.37 -14.19
C ARG A 339 0.47 -3.55 -15.61
N ILE A 340 1.25 -3.24 -16.61
CA ILE A 340 0.87 -3.51 -18.02
C ILE A 340 0.72 -5.01 -18.24
N LEU A 341 1.64 -5.82 -17.72
CA LEU A 341 1.61 -7.28 -17.88
C LEU A 341 0.38 -7.90 -17.18
N ALA A 342 -0.04 -7.39 -16.04
CA ALA A 342 -1.28 -7.84 -15.41
C ALA A 342 -2.51 -7.52 -16.28
N ARG A 343 -2.60 -6.32 -16.85
CA ARG A 343 -3.69 -5.94 -17.77
C ARG A 343 -3.63 -6.75 -19.07
N LEU A 344 -2.44 -7.07 -19.56
CA LEU A 344 -2.25 -7.97 -20.68
C LEU A 344 -2.82 -9.36 -20.36
N ALA A 345 -2.46 -9.93 -19.21
CA ALA A 345 -2.94 -11.24 -18.77
C ALA A 345 -4.46 -11.29 -18.57
N LEU A 346 -5.05 -10.22 -18.07
CA LEU A 346 -6.49 -10.05 -17.87
C LEU A 346 -7.24 -9.64 -19.16
N ARG A 347 -6.56 -9.50 -20.29
CA ARG A 347 -7.11 -9.00 -21.57
C ARG A 347 -7.80 -7.63 -21.45
N SER A 348 -7.37 -6.83 -20.49
CA SER A 348 -7.88 -5.48 -20.21
C SER A 348 -6.91 -4.37 -20.62
N ALA A 349 -5.74 -4.72 -21.16
CA ALA A 349 -4.77 -3.77 -21.66
C ALA A 349 -5.35 -2.92 -22.79
N ARG A 350 -4.99 -1.65 -22.79
CA ARG A 350 -5.43 -0.67 -23.82
C ARG A 350 -4.37 -0.50 -24.89
N PRO A 351 -4.71 0.07 -26.05
CA PRO A 351 -3.73 0.32 -27.12
C PRO A 351 -2.47 1.06 -26.66
N ARG A 352 -2.62 2.03 -25.76
CA ARG A 352 -1.50 2.77 -25.18
C ARG A 352 -0.63 1.91 -24.26
N ASP A 353 -1.19 0.92 -23.58
CA ASP A 353 -0.41 -0.03 -22.76
C ASP A 353 0.51 -0.87 -23.65
N MET A 354 0.01 -1.34 -24.80
CA MET A 354 0.82 -2.07 -25.77
C MET A 354 1.92 -1.20 -26.41
N ALA A 355 1.62 0.07 -26.68
CA ALA A 355 2.62 1.02 -27.16
C ALA A 355 3.70 1.28 -26.10
N ARG A 356 3.32 1.45 -24.83
CA ARG A 356 4.27 1.57 -23.70
C ARG A 356 5.12 0.32 -23.56
N LEU A 357 4.52 -0.88 -23.67
CA LEU A 357 5.27 -2.14 -23.63
C LEU A 357 6.26 -2.23 -24.79
N ARG A 358 5.84 -1.90 -26.01
CA ARG A 358 6.76 -1.79 -27.17
C ARG A 358 7.92 -0.85 -26.87
N ASN A 359 7.64 0.38 -26.42
CA ASN A 359 8.67 1.37 -26.13
C ASN A 359 9.63 0.86 -25.03
N ALA A 360 9.11 0.15 -24.01
CA ALA A 360 9.94 -0.49 -23.00
C ALA A 360 10.88 -1.55 -23.61
N MET A 361 10.37 -2.42 -24.51
CA MET A 361 11.19 -3.43 -25.18
C MET A 361 12.30 -2.79 -26.05
N GLN A 362 12.02 -1.68 -26.71
CA GLN A 362 12.99 -0.91 -27.50
C GLN A 362 14.13 -0.29 -26.68
N GLN A 363 13.93 -0.08 -25.37
CA GLN A 363 14.96 0.43 -24.46
C GLN A 363 15.89 -0.67 -23.91
N LEU A 364 15.52 -1.95 -24.02
CA LEU A 364 16.30 -3.04 -23.44
C LEU A 364 17.70 -3.19 -24.05
N PRO A 365 17.95 -3.00 -25.36
CA PRO A 365 19.31 -3.02 -25.91
C PRO A 365 20.23 -1.93 -25.32
N GLU A 366 19.70 -0.73 -25.04
CA GLU A 366 20.44 0.33 -24.36
C GLU A 366 20.75 -0.07 -22.92
N LEU A 367 19.76 -0.62 -22.19
CA LEU A 367 19.97 -1.16 -20.86
C LEU A 367 21.03 -2.27 -20.84
N GLU A 368 21.00 -3.20 -21.81
CA GLU A 368 22.00 -4.26 -21.95
C GLU A 368 23.40 -3.68 -22.15
N SER A 369 23.54 -2.64 -22.99
CA SER A 369 24.80 -1.93 -23.19
C SER A 369 25.32 -1.34 -21.87
N VAL A 370 24.50 -0.65 -21.10
CA VAL A 370 24.87 -0.04 -19.81
C VAL A 370 25.24 -1.13 -18.79
N THR A 371 24.46 -2.23 -18.73
CA THR A 371 24.69 -3.32 -17.77
C THR A 371 25.82 -4.27 -18.18
N SER A 372 26.36 -4.17 -19.38
CA SER A 372 27.48 -5.02 -19.87
C SER A 372 28.76 -4.89 -19.06
N ALA A 373 28.96 -3.76 -18.39
CA ALA A 373 30.10 -3.50 -17.51
C ALA A 373 30.00 -4.16 -16.13
N LEU A 374 28.83 -4.71 -15.78
CA LEU A 374 28.58 -5.30 -14.47
C LEU A 374 29.30 -6.64 -14.31
N THR A 375 29.92 -6.86 -13.16
CA THR A 375 30.72 -8.05 -12.85
C THR A 375 30.16 -8.86 -11.69
N HIS A 376 29.48 -8.24 -10.75
CA HIS A 376 28.94 -8.93 -9.59
C HIS A 376 27.87 -9.95 -9.99
N PRO A 377 27.95 -11.23 -9.52
CA PRO A 377 27.04 -12.30 -9.99
C PRO A 377 25.56 -11.98 -9.86
N TYR A 378 25.15 -11.29 -8.80
CA TYR A 378 23.76 -10.88 -8.59
C TYR A 378 23.29 -9.89 -9.67
N LEU A 379 24.10 -8.87 -9.99
CA LEU A 379 23.78 -7.89 -11.03
C LEU A 379 23.80 -8.52 -12.42
N VAL A 380 24.78 -9.40 -12.70
CA VAL A 380 24.84 -10.14 -13.96
C VAL A 380 23.58 -10.98 -14.16
N LYS A 381 23.11 -11.65 -13.11
CA LYS A 381 21.87 -12.41 -13.17
C LYS A 381 20.65 -11.51 -13.45
N LEU A 382 20.56 -10.35 -12.81
CA LEU A 382 19.48 -9.38 -13.08
C LEU A 382 19.56 -8.87 -14.53
N ALA A 383 20.74 -8.56 -15.06
CA ALA A 383 20.95 -8.15 -16.43
C ALA A 383 20.52 -9.25 -17.43
N GLN A 384 20.80 -10.52 -17.13
CA GLN A 384 20.33 -11.63 -17.97
C GLN A 384 18.81 -11.74 -18.03
N TYR A 385 18.09 -11.52 -16.92
CA TYR A 385 16.62 -11.47 -16.93
C TYR A 385 16.07 -10.20 -17.58
N ALA A 386 16.85 -9.14 -17.62
CA ALA A 386 16.52 -7.88 -18.27
C ALA A 386 16.98 -7.79 -19.73
N ALA A 387 17.46 -8.90 -20.32
CA ALA A 387 17.89 -8.97 -21.72
C ALA A 387 16.74 -8.70 -22.70
N PRO A 388 17.04 -8.20 -23.92
CA PRO A 388 16.06 -7.97 -24.96
C PRO A 388 15.24 -9.22 -25.30
N ILE A 389 13.94 -9.02 -25.57
CA ILE A 389 13.01 -10.08 -26.02
C ILE A 389 12.57 -9.71 -27.45
N ASP A 390 13.42 -9.99 -28.42
CA ASP A 390 13.25 -9.55 -29.80
C ASP A 390 11.91 -9.97 -30.41
N GLU A 391 11.45 -11.19 -30.13
CA GLU A 391 10.16 -11.69 -30.63
C GLU A 391 8.95 -10.85 -30.17
N VAL A 392 8.99 -10.31 -28.95
CA VAL A 392 7.93 -9.44 -28.43
C VAL A 392 8.07 -8.03 -29.00
N CYS A 393 9.30 -7.52 -29.10
CA CYS A 393 9.59 -6.22 -29.67
C CYS A 393 9.11 -6.14 -31.12
N ASP A 394 9.57 -7.07 -31.96
CA ASP A 394 9.22 -7.18 -33.39
C ASP A 394 7.71 -7.31 -33.60
N LEU A 395 7.04 -8.13 -32.78
CA LEU A 395 5.59 -8.29 -32.86
C LEU A 395 4.86 -6.96 -32.63
N LEU A 396 5.22 -6.27 -31.53
CA LEU A 396 4.57 -5.02 -31.14
C LEU A 396 4.90 -3.87 -32.10
N GLU A 397 6.12 -3.81 -32.63
CA GLU A 397 6.51 -2.81 -33.64
C GLU A 397 5.71 -2.96 -34.93
N ARG A 398 5.52 -4.19 -35.39
CA ARG A 398 4.76 -4.47 -36.62
C ARG A 398 3.26 -4.28 -36.42
N ALA A 399 2.73 -4.60 -35.20
CA ALA A 399 1.29 -4.66 -34.96
C ALA A 399 0.67 -3.35 -34.52
N ILE A 400 1.38 -2.52 -33.75
CA ILE A 400 0.81 -1.34 -33.07
C ILE A 400 1.33 -0.05 -33.70
N LYS A 401 0.42 0.87 -34.03
CA LYS A 401 0.80 2.22 -34.48
C LYS A 401 1.66 2.92 -33.43
N GLU A 402 2.50 3.84 -33.87
CA GLU A 402 3.38 4.63 -32.99
C GLU A 402 2.59 5.35 -31.89
N ASN A 403 1.53 6.05 -32.27
CA ASN A 403 0.64 6.77 -31.38
C ASN A 403 -0.80 6.24 -31.51
N PRO A 404 -1.15 5.12 -30.84
CA PRO A 404 -2.47 4.55 -31.00
C PRO A 404 -3.52 5.36 -30.23
N PRO A 405 -4.80 5.29 -30.63
CA PRO A 405 -5.92 5.87 -29.89
C PRO A 405 -6.04 5.26 -28.48
N VAL A 406 -6.86 5.90 -27.64
CA VAL A 406 -7.06 5.45 -26.25
C VAL A 406 -7.77 4.10 -26.20
N VAL A 407 -8.74 3.88 -27.07
CA VAL A 407 -9.58 2.67 -27.08
C VAL A 407 -9.70 2.09 -28.48
N ILE A 408 -9.78 0.75 -28.54
CA ILE A 408 -9.85 0.00 -29.81
C ILE A 408 -11.08 0.34 -30.67
N ARG A 409 -12.18 0.76 -30.04
CA ARG A 409 -13.42 1.08 -30.77
C ARG A 409 -13.29 2.31 -31.69
N ASP A 410 -12.30 3.17 -31.44
CA ASP A 410 -12.07 4.37 -32.26
C ASP A 410 -11.39 4.01 -33.60
N GLY A 411 -10.86 2.78 -33.72
CA GLY A 411 -10.11 2.30 -34.87
C GLY A 411 -8.73 2.94 -34.98
N GLY A 412 -7.89 2.43 -35.87
CA GLY A 412 -6.57 2.98 -36.10
C GLY A 412 -5.50 2.57 -35.09
N VAL A 413 -5.67 1.42 -34.43
CA VAL A 413 -4.72 0.85 -33.46
C VAL A 413 -3.64 0.01 -34.15
N ILE A 414 -4.06 -0.87 -35.08
CA ILE A 414 -3.16 -1.75 -35.80
C ILE A 414 -2.36 -0.97 -36.85
N ALA A 415 -1.06 -1.19 -36.94
CA ALA A 415 -0.18 -0.52 -37.87
C ALA A 415 -0.48 -0.91 -39.33
N GLU A 416 -0.14 -0.02 -40.24
CA GLU A 416 -0.19 -0.29 -41.68
C GLU A 416 0.85 -1.34 -42.05
N GLY A 417 0.51 -2.26 -42.96
CA GLY A 417 1.37 -3.36 -43.37
C GLY A 417 1.31 -4.59 -42.46
N TYR A 418 0.62 -4.53 -41.34
CA TYR A 418 0.46 -5.70 -40.44
C TYR A 418 -0.52 -6.75 -41.02
N ASN A 419 -1.60 -6.28 -41.68
CA ASN A 419 -2.59 -7.15 -42.29
C ASN A 419 -3.11 -6.54 -43.59
N GLU A 420 -2.89 -7.21 -44.71
CA GLU A 420 -3.24 -6.73 -46.08
C GLU A 420 -4.75 -6.46 -46.22
N GLU A 421 -5.59 -7.34 -45.69
CA GLU A 421 -7.05 -7.19 -45.77
C GLU A 421 -7.54 -5.96 -44.98
N LEU A 422 -6.95 -5.70 -43.81
CA LEU A 422 -7.27 -4.47 -43.02
C LEU A 422 -6.89 -3.21 -43.79
N ASP A 423 -5.73 -3.22 -44.43
CA ASP A 423 -5.24 -2.08 -45.21
C ASP A 423 -6.10 -1.83 -46.47
N GLU A 424 -6.60 -2.88 -47.12
CA GLU A 424 -7.56 -2.75 -48.19
C GLU A 424 -8.87 -2.11 -47.75
N TRP A 425 -9.45 -2.58 -46.60
CA TRP A 425 -10.68 -1.97 -46.05
C TRP A 425 -10.47 -0.51 -45.64
N ARG A 426 -9.31 -0.16 -45.09
CA ARG A 426 -8.99 1.23 -44.73
C ARG A 426 -8.86 2.11 -45.97
N LYS A 427 -8.14 1.64 -47.01
CA LYS A 427 -8.01 2.36 -48.30
C LYS A 427 -9.37 2.62 -48.93
N LEU A 428 -10.27 1.63 -48.93
CA LEU A 428 -11.63 1.79 -49.42
C LEU A 428 -12.45 2.80 -48.57
N ALA A 429 -12.20 2.87 -47.27
CA ALA A 429 -12.85 3.81 -46.40
C ALA A 429 -12.33 5.26 -46.54
N ASP A 430 -11.03 5.43 -46.74
CA ASP A 430 -10.34 6.73 -46.88
C ASP A 430 -10.42 7.30 -48.30
N GLY A 431 -10.41 6.46 -49.30
CA GLY A 431 -10.63 6.84 -50.72
C GLY A 431 -11.99 7.50 -50.99
N ALA A 432 -12.90 7.46 -50.00
CA ALA A 432 -14.17 8.16 -50.01
C ALA A 432 -14.04 9.66 -50.16
N THR A 433 -13.02 10.27 -49.58
CA THR A 433 -12.83 11.74 -49.61
C THR A 433 -12.41 12.22 -50.99
N GLU A 434 -11.48 11.55 -51.61
CA GLU A 434 -11.04 11.86 -53.00
C GLU A 434 -12.17 11.65 -54.03
N TYR A 435 -12.98 10.59 -53.82
CA TYR A 435 -14.15 10.35 -54.66
C TYR A 435 -15.19 11.45 -54.51
N LEU A 436 -15.45 11.91 -53.29
CA LEU A 436 -16.42 12.99 -53.00
C LEU A 436 -15.96 14.34 -53.59
N GLU A 437 -14.70 14.67 -53.46
CA GLU A 437 -14.11 15.89 -54.05
C GLU A 437 -14.18 15.83 -55.60
N LYS A 438 -13.88 14.66 -56.16
CA LYS A 438 -14.03 14.44 -57.58
C LYS A 438 -15.48 14.52 -58.06
N LEU A 439 -16.38 13.87 -57.31
CA LEU A 439 -17.83 13.93 -57.57
C LEU A 439 -18.36 15.38 -57.48
N GLU A 440 -17.90 16.15 -56.48
CA GLU A 440 -18.24 17.55 -56.34
C GLU A 440 -17.79 18.36 -57.54
N SER A 441 -16.58 18.17 -58.00
CA SER A 441 -16.03 18.83 -59.18
C SER A 441 -16.78 18.45 -60.46
N ASP A 442 -16.95 17.14 -60.67
CA ASP A 442 -17.59 16.58 -61.86
C ASP A 442 -19.05 17.00 -61.98
N GLU A 443 -19.81 17.01 -60.87
CA GLU A 443 -21.21 17.40 -60.83
C GLU A 443 -21.39 18.92 -60.93
N ARG A 444 -20.44 19.70 -60.35
CA ARG A 444 -20.40 21.17 -60.50
C ARG A 444 -20.20 21.58 -61.97
N ASP A 445 -19.23 20.94 -62.63
CA ASP A 445 -18.89 21.21 -64.04
C ASP A 445 -19.98 20.72 -64.99
N ARG A 446 -20.56 19.55 -64.76
CA ARG A 446 -21.60 18.97 -65.59
C ARG A 446 -22.90 19.80 -65.59
N HIS A 447 -23.28 20.38 -64.46
CA HIS A 447 -24.56 21.08 -64.27
C HIS A 447 -24.44 22.58 -64.16
N GLY A 448 -23.24 23.15 -64.15
CA GLY A 448 -23.02 24.60 -64.06
C GLY A 448 -23.50 25.19 -62.73
N ILE A 449 -23.38 24.41 -61.62
CA ILE A 449 -23.87 24.85 -60.33
C ILE A 449 -22.66 25.17 -59.42
N ASP A 450 -22.21 26.41 -59.43
CA ASP A 450 -21.00 26.82 -58.66
C ASP A 450 -21.14 26.67 -57.17
N SER A 451 -22.34 26.71 -56.62
CA SER A 451 -22.61 26.58 -55.21
C SER A 451 -22.75 25.12 -54.73
N LEU A 452 -22.58 24.13 -55.63
CA LEU A 452 -22.72 22.74 -55.29
C LEU A 452 -21.56 22.32 -54.39
N LYS A 453 -21.89 21.69 -53.23
CA LYS A 453 -20.95 21.10 -52.28
C LYS A 453 -21.45 19.74 -51.87
N VAL A 454 -20.55 18.79 -51.83
CA VAL A 454 -20.77 17.49 -51.23
C VAL A 454 -20.39 17.53 -49.75
N GLY A 455 -21.24 17.02 -48.85
CA GLY A 455 -21.01 17.02 -47.41
C GLY A 455 -21.59 15.79 -46.74
N TYR A 456 -21.21 15.57 -45.49
CA TYR A 456 -21.70 14.49 -44.65
C TYR A 456 -22.39 15.04 -43.40
N ASN A 457 -23.46 14.37 -42.97
CA ASN A 457 -24.16 14.65 -41.76
C ASN A 457 -24.52 13.32 -41.04
N ASN A 458 -24.23 13.20 -39.74
CA ASN A 458 -24.46 11.99 -38.96
C ASN A 458 -25.92 11.50 -38.95
N VAL A 459 -26.90 12.40 -39.18
CA VAL A 459 -28.35 12.07 -39.21
C VAL A 459 -28.85 11.68 -40.60
N HIS A 460 -28.30 12.30 -41.63
CA HIS A 460 -28.83 12.18 -43.00
C HIS A 460 -27.86 11.54 -44.02
N GLY A 461 -26.65 11.21 -43.56
CA GLY A 461 -25.60 10.65 -44.42
C GLY A 461 -24.95 11.66 -45.36
N PHE A 462 -24.43 11.18 -46.49
CA PHE A 462 -23.87 12.06 -47.52
C PHE A 462 -24.97 12.79 -48.27
N TYR A 463 -24.70 14.06 -48.65
CA TYR A 463 -25.63 14.89 -49.35
C TYR A 463 -24.90 15.86 -50.30
N ILE A 464 -25.58 16.26 -51.34
CA ILE A 464 -25.20 17.38 -52.21
C ILE A 464 -25.98 18.59 -51.74
N GLN A 465 -25.32 19.68 -51.39
CA GLN A 465 -25.92 20.96 -51.02
C GLN A 465 -25.78 21.96 -52.14
N VAL A 466 -26.92 22.58 -52.49
CA VAL A 466 -27.01 23.61 -53.50
C VAL A 466 -27.69 24.84 -52.87
N SER A 467 -27.18 26.03 -53.19
CA SER A 467 -27.81 27.28 -52.74
C SER A 467 -29.22 27.44 -53.35
N ARG A 468 -30.14 28.07 -52.60
CA ARG A 468 -31.51 28.29 -53.09
C ARG A 468 -31.56 29.08 -54.42
N GLY A 469 -30.60 30.00 -54.66
CA GLY A 469 -30.53 30.78 -55.88
C GLY A 469 -30.27 29.88 -57.13
N GLN A 470 -29.61 28.75 -56.94
CA GLN A 470 -29.28 27.83 -58.02
C GLN A 470 -30.10 26.52 -57.99
N SER A 471 -31.09 26.40 -57.13
CA SER A 471 -31.87 25.17 -57.00
C SER A 471 -32.69 24.83 -58.27
N HIS A 472 -32.96 25.83 -59.13
CA HIS A 472 -33.62 25.60 -60.39
C HIS A 472 -32.75 24.91 -61.46
N LEU A 473 -31.42 24.84 -61.23
CA LEU A 473 -30.46 24.17 -62.11
C LEU A 473 -30.29 22.68 -61.73
N VAL A 474 -30.88 22.28 -60.63
CA VAL A 474 -30.73 20.93 -60.10
C VAL A 474 -31.46 19.91 -61.00
N PRO A 475 -30.78 18.85 -61.48
CA PRO A 475 -31.35 17.83 -62.33
C PRO A 475 -32.52 17.05 -61.68
N PRO A 476 -33.48 16.56 -62.52
CA PRO A 476 -34.66 15.82 -62.01
C PRO A 476 -34.34 14.51 -61.23
N HIS A 477 -33.16 13.91 -61.42
CA HIS A 477 -32.74 12.68 -60.75
C HIS A 477 -32.18 12.94 -59.32
N TYR A 478 -31.99 14.20 -58.97
CA TYR A 478 -31.62 14.56 -57.62
C TYR A 478 -32.82 14.47 -56.66
N VAL A 479 -32.75 13.63 -55.68
CA VAL A 479 -33.84 13.48 -54.70
C VAL A 479 -33.62 14.44 -53.54
N ARG A 480 -34.53 15.41 -53.36
CA ARG A 480 -34.43 16.36 -52.23
C ARG A 480 -34.69 15.68 -50.88
N ARG A 481 -33.74 15.84 -49.98
CA ARG A 481 -33.78 15.27 -48.61
C ARG A 481 -34.15 16.33 -47.58
N GLN A 482 -33.60 17.52 -47.67
CA GLN A 482 -33.79 18.59 -46.67
C GLN A 482 -33.77 19.96 -47.31
N THR A 483 -34.64 20.82 -46.81
CA THR A 483 -34.68 22.27 -47.17
C THR A 483 -34.18 23.07 -46.00
N LEU A 484 -33.10 23.85 -46.18
CA LEU A 484 -32.54 24.80 -45.23
C LEU A 484 -32.91 26.22 -45.55
N LYS A 485 -32.64 27.19 -44.66
CA LYS A 485 -32.97 28.61 -44.88
C LYS A 485 -32.38 29.17 -46.18
N ASN A 486 -31.13 28.83 -46.49
CA ASN A 486 -30.38 29.36 -47.62
C ASN A 486 -29.90 28.32 -48.66
N ALA A 487 -30.19 27.03 -48.45
CA ALA A 487 -29.76 25.94 -49.31
C ALA A 487 -30.73 24.77 -49.29
N GLU A 488 -30.62 23.89 -50.26
CA GLU A 488 -31.33 22.61 -50.33
C GLU A 488 -30.33 21.46 -50.39
N ARG A 489 -30.67 20.36 -49.78
CA ARG A 489 -29.85 19.15 -49.78
C ARG A 489 -30.51 18.04 -50.54
N TYR A 490 -29.71 17.40 -51.36
CA TYR A 490 -30.12 16.35 -52.28
C TYR A 490 -29.29 15.09 -52.09
N ILE A 491 -29.79 14.00 -52.62
CA ILE A 491 -29.07 12.74 -52.73
C ILE A 491 -29.21 12.18 -54.14
N ILE A 492 -28.16 11.57 -54.61
CA ILE A 492 -28.15 10.84 -55.89
C ILE A 492 -27.83 9.37 -55.66
N PRO A 493 -28.27 8.43 -56.54
CA PRO A 493 -28.05 7.00 -56.37
C PRO A 493 -26.56 6.64 -56.18
N GLU A 494 -25.68 7.25 -57.01
CA GLU A 494 -24.23 7.06 -56.96
C GLU A 494 -23.62 7.41 -55.60
N LEU A 495 -24.10 8.51 -55.01
CA LEU A 495 -23.65 8.95 -53.68
C LEU A 495 -24.11 7.98 -52.57
N LYS A 496 -25.32 7.41 -52.76
CA LYS A 496 -25.85 6.44 -51.80
C LYS A 496 -25.12 5.09 -51.87
N GLU A 497 -24.85 4.61 -53.09
CA GLU A 497 -24.05 3.40 -53.28
C GLU A 497 -22.63 3.55 -52.72
N HIS A 498 -22.05 4.74 -52.87
CA HIS A 498 -20.75 5.05 -52.30
C HIS A 498 -20.80 5.10 -50.76
N GLU A 499 -21.84 5.73 -50.18
CA GLU A 499 -22.11 5.74 -48.75
C GLU A 499 -22.16 4.34 -48.19
N ASP A 500 -22.96 3.46 -48.79
CA ASP A 500 -23.13 2.07 -48.33
C ASP A 500 -21.79 1.29 -48.42
N LYS A 501 -20.96 1.53 -49.46
CA LYS A 501 -19.62 0.93 -49.57
C LYS A 501 -18.68 1.42 -48.47
N VAL A 502 -18.64 2.73 -48.23
CA VAL A 502 -17.74 3.36 -47.23
C VAL A 502 -18.11 2.93 -45.82
N LEU A 503 -19.40 3.01 -45.43
CA LEU A 503 -19.86 2.60 -44.12
C LEU A 503 -19.62 1.10 -43.87
N ASN A 504 -19.83 0.25 -44.88
CA ASN A 504 -19.54 -1.17 -44.83
C ASN A 504 -18.03 -1.44 -44.65
N SER A 505 -17.19 -0.72 -45.43
CA SER A 505 -15.73 -0.83 -45.32
C SER A 505 -15.20 -0.40 -43.96
N LYS A 506 -15.67 0.72 -43.41
CA LYS A 506 -15.34 1.18 -42.06
C LYS A 506 -15.76 0.16 -40.99
N SER A 507 -16.95 -0.37 -41.11
CA SER A 507 -17.45 -1.39 -40.17
C SER A 507 -16.61 -2.68 -40.24
N LYS A 508 -16.27 -3.16 -41.43
CA LYS A 508 -15.43 -4.33 -41.64
C LYS A 508 -14.01 -4.11 -41.15
N ALA A 509 -13.41 -2.94 -41.45
CA ALA A 509 -12.09 -2.57 -40.96
C ALA A 509 -12.05 -2.61 -39.42
N LEU A 510 -13.04 -2.00 -38.74
CA LEU A 510 -13.11 -2.00 -37.29
C LEU A 510 -13.32 -3.41 -36.71
N ALA A 511 -14.14 -4.22 -37.34
CA ALA A 511 -14.39 -5.61 -36.90
C ALA A 511 -13.12 -6.46 -37.02
N LEU A 512 -12.40 -6.37 -38.17
CA LEU A 512 -11.15 -7.08 -38.39
C LEU A 512 -10.05 -6.56 -37.43
N GLU A 513 -9.99 -5.26 -37.23
CA GLU A 513 -9.02 -4.66 -36.30
C GLU A 513 -9.21 -5.15 -34.87
N LYS A 514 -10.47 -5.32 -34.41
CA LYS A 514 -10.77 -5.93 -33.11
C LYS A 514 -10.35 -7.40 -33.04
N GLN A 515 -10.53 -8.17 -34.11
CA GLN A 515 -10.08 -9.57 -34.15
C GLN A 515 -8.55 -9.66 -34.08
N LEU A 516 -7.82 -8.81 -34.82
CA LEU A 516 -6.37 -8.75 -34.78
C LEU A 516 -5.86 -8.30 -33.41
N TRP A 517 -6.56 -7.36 -32.78
CA TRP A 517 -6.26 -6.92 -31.42
C TRP A 517 -6.41 -8.06 -30.40
N GLU A 518 -7.47 -8.86 -30.46
CA GLU A 518 -7.64 -10.03 -29.58
C GLU A 518 -6.57 -11.09 -29.86
N ALA A 519 -6.22 -11.32 -31.11
CA ALA A 519 -5.15 -12.26 -31.49
C ALA A 519 -3.77 -11.85 -30.95
N LEU A 520 -3.50 -10.56 -30.74
CA LEU A 520 -2.25 -10.09 -30.13
C LEU A 520 -2.08 -10.59 -28.69
N PHE A 521 -3.14 -10.63 -27.91
CA PHE A 521 -3.09 -11.18 -26.55
C PHE A 521 -2.65 -12.65 -26.59
N ASP A 522 -3.19 -13.45 -27.51
CA ASP A 522 -2.84 -14.87 -27.65
C ASP A 522 -1.38 -15.06 -28.08
N GLN A 523 -0.86 -14.17 -28.94
CA GLN A 523 0.54 -14.21 -29.38
C GLN A 523 1.53 -13.78 -28.29
N LEU A 524 1.14 -12.89 -27.39
CA LEU A 524 1.99 -12.40 -26.29
C LEU A 524 1.98 -13.32 -25.07
N MET A 525 0.87 -14.09 -24.84
CA MET A 525 0.71 -14.96 -23.68
C MET A 525 1.85 -15.96 -23.46
N PRO A 526 2.42 -16.63 -24.47
CA PRO A 526 3.54 -17.55 -24.29
C PRO A 526 4.78 -16.91 -23.64
N ASN A 527 4.95 -15.59 -23.84
CA ASN A 527 6.08 -14.83 -23.31
C ASN A 527 5.80 -14.19 -21.93
N LEU A 528 4.61 -14.39 -21.35
CA LEU A 528 4.21 -13.74 -20.11
C LEU A 528 5.20 -14.01 -18.97
N GLU A 529 5.70 -15.23 -18.85
CA GLU A 529 6.67 -15.59 -17.80
C GLU A 529 8.00 -14.85 -17.95
N LYS A 530 8.53 -14.80 -19.17
CA LYS A 530 9.76 -14.06 -19.48
C LYS A 530 9.58 -12.58 -19.16
N LEU A 531 8.44 -12.00 -19.55
CA LEU A 531 8.08 -10.61 -19.27
C LEU A 531 7.90 -10.32 -17.77
N GLN A 532 7.35 -11.25 -16.99
CA GLN A 532 7.25 -11.09 -15.54
C GLN A 532 8.64 -11.16 -14.86
N ASN A 533 9.51 -12.06 -15.29
CA ASN A 533 10.89 -12.13 -14.83
C ASN A 533 11.67 -10.85 -15.18
N LEU A 534 11.49 -10.32 -16.39
CA LEU A 534 12.02 -9.04 -16.82
C LEU A 534 11.55 -7.91 -15.89
N ALA A 535 10.24 -7.78 -15.62
CA ALA A 535 9.69 -6.75 -14.75
C ALA A 535 10.26 -6.82 -13.33
N SER A 536 10.40 -8.04 -12.80
CA SER A 536 11.00 -8.28 -11.48
C SER A 536 12.49 -7.87 -11.46
N ALA A 537 13.26 -8.23 -12.49
CA ALA A 537 14.67 -7.86 -12.58
C ALA A 537 14.86 -6.35 -12.71
N LEU A 538 14.05 -5.69 -13.54
CA LEU A 538 14.06 -4.23 -13.69
C LEU A 538 13.70 -3.50 -12.40
N SER A 539 12.72 -4.01 -11.66
CA SER A 539 12.33 -3.44 -10.37
C SER A 539 13.48 -3.52 -9.35
N GLN A 540 14.18 -4.68 -9.29
CA GLN A 540 15.33 -4.85 -8.40
C GLN A 540 16.50 -3.98 -8.82
N LEU A 541 16.80 -3.91 -10.12
CA LEU A 541 17.86 -3.06 -10.65
C LEU A 541 17.59 -1.58 -10.37
N ASP A 542 16.32 -1.16 -10.49
CA ASP A 542 15.90 0.21 -10.17
C ASP A 542 16.10 0.55 -8.68
N VAL A 543 15.75 -0.36 -7.77
CA VAL A 543 16.01 -0.17 -6.34
C VAL A 543 17.51 -0.09 -6.04
N LEU A 544 18.33 -0.97 -6.64
CA LEU A 544 19.77 -1.00 -6.40
C LEU A 544 20.47 0.26 -6.94
N GLN A 545 20.11 0.72 -8.15
CA GLN A 545 20.65 1.95 -8.70
C GLN A 545 20.22 3.17 -7.88
N ASN A 546 18.95 3.19 -7.43
CA ASN A 546 18.43 4.23 -6.57
C ASN A 546 19.17 4.31 -5.23
N LEU A 547 19.40 3.17 -4.56
CA LEU A 547 20.15 3.14 -3.31
C LEU A 547 21.63 3.51 -3.50
N ALA A 548 22.23 3.19 -4.65
CA ALA A 548 23.57 3.62 -5.00
C ALA A 548 23.65 5.16 -5.19
N GLU A 549 22.69 5.74 -5.89
CA GLU A 549 22.56 7.19 -6.05
C GLU A 549 22.35 7.89 -4.72
N ARG A 550 21.42 7.37 -3.87
CA ARG A 550 21.21 7.93 -2.51
C ARG A 550 22.45 7.83 -1.64
N ALA A 551 23.18 6.70 -1.73
CA ALA A 551 24.43 6.52 -0.99
C ALA A 551 25.52 7.53 -1.40
N ASP A 552 25.55 7.90 -2.68
CA ASP A 552 26.48 8.91 -3.19
C ASP A 552 26.03 10.33 -2.81
N SER A 553 24.80 10.69 -3.11
CA SER A 553 24.26 12.03 -2.89
C SER A 553 24.14 12.43 -1.42
N LEU A 554 23.91 11.46 -0.52
CA LEU A 554 23.68 11.68 0.91
C LEU A 554 24.90 11.31 1.77
N ASP A 555 26.01 10.93 1.15
CA ASP A 555 27.25 10.51 1.81
C ASP A 555 26.99 9.40 2.86
N TYR A 556 26.42 8.28 2.40
CA TYR A 556 26.15 7.10 3.21
C TYR A 556 27.28 6.08 3.07
N CYS A 557 27.62 5.42 4.17
CA CYS A 557 28.64 4.39 4.20
C CYS A 557 28.06 2.99 4.07
N ARG A 558 28.87 2.05 3.60
CA ARG A 558 28.52 0.63 3.57
C ARG A 558 28.54 0.05 4.99
N PRO A 559 27.44 -0.53 5.51
CA PRO A 559 27.45 -1.21 6.80
C PRO A 559 28.17 -2.55 6.72
N LEU A 560 28.89 -2.92 7.78
CA LEU A 560 29.41 -4.27 7.98
C LEU A 560 28.37 -5.10 8.74
N LEU A 561 27.90 -6.18 8.13
CA LEU A 561 26.92 -7.10 8.74
C LEU A 561 27.65 -8.26 9.39
N VAL A 562 27.33 -8.56 10.64
CA VAL A 562 27.95 -9.63 11.44
C VAL A 562 26.90 -10.52 12.08
N ASN A 563 27.26 -11.78 12.38
CA ASN A 563 26.35 -12.72 13.03
C ASN A 563 26.14 -12.45 14.52
N ASP A 564 27.17 -11.91 15.18
CA ASP A 564 27.14 -11.62 16.61
C ASP A 564 26.26 -10.41 16.90
N ALA A 565 25.46 -10.50 17.97
CA ALA A 565 24.61 -9.41 18.39
C ALA A 565 25.45 -8.20 18.81
N GLY A 566 25.16 -7.05 18.25
CA GLY A 566 25.81 -5.79 18.55
C GLY A 566 25.49 -4.71 17.53
N ILE A 567 25.62 -3.46 17.94
CA ILE A 567 25.46 -2.28 17.07
C ILE A 567 26.59 -1.33 17.42
N HIS A 568 27.46 -1.07 16.44
CA HIS A 568 28.52 -0.10 16.56
C HIS A 568 28.45 0.87 15.39
N ILE A 569 28.13 2.13 15.66
CA ILE A 569 27.98 3.18 14.66
C ILE A 569 28.84 4.36 15.07
N GLN A 570 29.69 4.83 14.15
CA GLN A 570 30.47 6.05 14.31
C GLN A 570 29.83 7.17 13.51
N ALA A 571 29.67 8.32 14.16
CA ALA A 571 29.11 9.53 13.55
C ALA A 571 27.77 9.25 12.84
N GLY A 572 26.84 8.54 13.50
CA GLY A 572 25.51 8.26 12.97
C GLY A 572 24.66 9.50 12.83
N ARG A 573 23.88 9.58 11.77
CA ARG A 573 22.97 10.69 11.47
C ARG A 573 21.54 10.17 11.31
N HIS A 574 20.55 11.01 11.61
CA HIS A 574 19.15 10.64 11.40
C HIS A 574 18.75 10.87 9.94
N PRO A 575 18.42 9.83 9.15
CA PRO A 575 18.27 9.96 7.69
C PRO A 575 17.20 10.97 7.26
N VAL A 576 16.14 11.14 8.06
CA VAL A 576 15.06 12.08 7.74
C VAL A 576 15.34 13.47 8.32
N VAL A 577 15.70 13.56 9.61
CA VAL A 577 15.89 14.85 10.29
C VAL A 577 17.00 15.66 9.62
N GLU A 578 18.09 15.03 9.20
CA GLU A 578 19.20 15.73 8.53
C GLU A 578 18.78 16.39 7.20
N GLN A 579 17.72 15.90 6.55
CA GLN A 579 17.20 16.47 5.30
C GLN A 579 16.21 17.63 5.51
N VAL A 580 15.62 17.72 6.70
CA VAL A 580 14.57 18.70 7.02
C VAL A 580 15.13 19.90 7.79
N THR A 581 16.17 19.69 8.58
CA THR A 581 16.79 20.77 9.38
C THR A 581 17.59 21.73 8.50
N THR A 582 17.50 23.02 8.81
CA THR A 582 18.28 24.07 8.16
C THR A 582 19.68 24.20 8.74
N GLU A 583 19.89 23.72 9.96
CA GLU A 583 21.18 23.70 10.65
C GLU A 583 21.87 22.35 10.41
N PRO A 584 23.24 22.33 10.41
CA PRO A 584 23.97 21.07 10.26
C PRO A 584 23.57 20.05 11.34
N PHE A 585 23.26 18.81 10.94
CA PHE A 585 22.92 17.74 11.87
C PHE A 585 24.17 17.32 12.67
N ILE A 586 24.05 17.21 13.98
CA ILE A 586 25.15 16.75 14.87
C ILE A 586 25.12 15.20 14.87
N ALA A 587 26.15 14.62 14.27
CA ALA A 587 26.34 13.17 14.22
C ALA A 587 26.74 12.61 15.59
N ASN A 588 26.21 11.44 15.95
CA ASN A 588 26.42 10.81 17.24
C ASN A 588 26.85 9.34 17.12
N PRO A 589 27.82 8.90 17.94
CA PRO A 589 28.17 7.48 17.99
C PRO A 589 27.20 6.68 18.82
N ILE A 590 27.14 5.37 18.56
CA ILE A 590 26.49 4.41 19.43
C ILE A 590 27.29 3.11 19.51
N GLU A 591 27.37 2.55 20.69
CA GLU A 591 28.00 1.26 20.93
C GLU A 591 27.12 0.39 21.83
N LEU A 592 26.60 -0.70 21.27
CA LEU A 592 25.90 -1.77 21.95
C LEU A 592 26.61 -3.07 21.65
N ASN A 593 27.06 -3.80 22.67
CA ASN A 593 27.78 -5.06 22.54
C ASN A 593 27.43 -5.97 23.73
N PRO A 594 27.91 -7.24 23.80
CA PRO A 594 27.57 -8.15 24.89
C PRO A 594 27.89 -7.63 26.29
N THR A 595 28.87 -6.75 26.44
CA THR A 595 29.25 -6.15 27.73
C THR A 595 28.58 -4.79 28.00
N ARG A 596 27.93 -4.22 26.98
CA ARG A 596 27.23 -2.93 27.04
C ARG A 596 25.92 -3.05 26.25
N LYS A 597 24.95 -3.76 26.82
CA LYS A 597 23.69 -4.08 26.13
C LYS A 597 22.63 -2.98 26.23
N MET A 598 22.67 -2.20 27.30
CA MET A 598 21.67 -1.15 27.53
C MET A 598 22.34 0.19 27.80
N LEU A 599 21.81 1.24 27.16
CA LEU A 599 22.14 2.63 27.44
C LEU A 599 20.98 3.31 28.15
N ILE A 600 21.21 3.83 29.35
CA ILE A 600 20.30 4.73 30.04
C ILE A 600 20.60 6.14 29.51
N ILE A 601 19.62 6.74 28.84
CA ILE A 601 19.78 8.01 28.14
C ILE A 601 19.06 9.11 28.92
N THR A 602 19.83 10.09 29.38
CA THR A 602 19.33 11.26 30.11
C THR A 602 19.56 12.57 29.34
N GLY A 603 18.99 13.65 29.82
CA GLY A 603 19.10 14.97 29.18
C GLY A 603 17.76 15.66 28.96
N PRO A 604 17.79 16.92 28.49
CA PRO A 604 16.55 17.71 28.29
C PRO A 604 15.66 17.14 27.18
N ASN A 605 14.34 17.41 27.27
CA ASN A 605 13.36 16.90 26.27
C ASN A 605 13.67 17.36 24.83
N MET A 606 14.15 18.59 24.66
CA MET A 606 14.52 19.16 23.37
C MET A 606 15.97 18.81 22.95
N GLY A 607 16.69 18.03 23.77
CA GLY A 607 18.09 17.64 23.50
C GLY A 607 18.26 16.63 22.37
N GLY A 608 17.18 15.96 21.94
CA GLY A 608 17.22 15.02 20.83
C GLY A 608 17.27 13.53 21.24
N LYS A 609 16.91 13.15 22.48
CA LYS A 609 16.90 11.75 22.97
C LYS A 609 16.15 10.82 22.02
N SER A 610 14.89 11.15 21.70
CA SER A 610 14.05 10.33 20.82
C SER A 610 14.59 10.28 19.37
N THR A 611 15.19 11.38 18.88
CA THR A 611 15.87 11.44 17.58
C THR A 611 17.07 10.50 17.55
N TYR A 612 17.90 10.50 18.59
CA TYR A 612 19.06 9.60 18.72
C TYR A 612 18.65 8.12 18.74
N MET A 613 17.59 7.78 19.47
CA MET A 613 17.08 6.40 19.50
C MET A 613 16.51 5.98 18.13
N ARG A 614 15.66 6.83 17.52
CA ARG A 614 15.08 6.54 16.18
C ARG A 614 16.17 6.42 15.12
N GLN A 615 17.17 7.28 15.14
CA GLN A 615 18.36 7.20 14.27
C GLN A 615 18.97 5.80 14.29
N THR A 616 19.22 5.25 15.49
CA THR A 616 19.81 3.93 15.64
C THR A 616 18.95 2.84 15.03
N ALA A 617 17.64 2.87 15.29
CA ALA A 617 16.71 1.89 14.72
C ALA A 617 16.59 2.01 13.20
N LEU A 618 16.57 3.23 12.66
CA LEU A 618 16.52 3.47 11.22
C LEU A 618 17.80 3.03 10.51
N ILE A 619 18.97 3.28 11.07
CA ILE A 619 20.25 2.79 10.54
C ILE A 619 20.27 1.26 10.53
N ALA A 620 19.83 0.62 11.62
CA ALA A 620 19.73 -0.83 11.69
C ALA A 620 18.73 -1.38 10.67
N LEU A 621 17.56 -0.74 10.48
CA LEU A 621 16.57 -1.09 9.48
C LEU A 621 17.15 -0.99 8.06
N MET A 622 17.83 0.12 7.75
CA MET A 622 18.46 0.34 6.44
C MET A 622 19.53 -0.71 6.15
N ALA A 623 20.34 -1.09 7.13
CA ALA A 623 21.29 -2.18 6.99
C ALA A 623 20.61 -3.52 6.67
N HIS A 624 19.45 -3.83 7.28
CA HIS A 624 18.68 -5.06 7.06
C HIS A 624 17.80 -5.05 5.78
N ILE A 625 17.77 -3.96 5.04
CA ILE A 625 17.26 -3.99 3.64
C ILE A 625 18.39 -4.11 2.62
N GLY A 626 19.63 -4.07 3.05
CA GLY A 626 20.82 -4.07 2.20
C GLY A 626 21.12 -2.70 1.61
N SER A 627 20.86 -1.61 2.35
CA SER A 627 21.19 -0.24 1.97
C SER A 627 22.46 0.25 2.68
N TYR A 628 23.14 1.20 2.08
CA TYR A 628 24.12 2.04 2.77
C TYR A 628 23.40 2.90 3.80
N VAL A 629 24.14 3.34 4.83
CA VAL A 629 23.58 3.97 6.04
C VAL A 629 24.20 5.33 6.32
N PRO A 630 23.47 6.26 6.94
CA PRO A 630 23.95 7.61 7.29
C PRO A 630 24.90 7.57 8.50
N ALA A 631 26.14 7.19 8.27
CA ALA A 631 27.20 7.13 9.27
C ALA A 631 28.57 7.24 8.61
N GLU A 632 29.61 7.48 9.40
CA GLU A 632 31.01 7.36 8.95
C GLU A 632 31.41 5.88 8.83
N SER A 633 31.04 5.08 9.81
CA SER A 633 31.14 3.63 9.77
C SER A 633 30.01 2.98 10.60
N ALA A 634 29.57 1.78 10.20
CA ALA A 634 28.54 1.04 10.93
C ALA A 634 28.83 -0.47 10.88
N GLN A 635 28.77 -1.11 12.04
CA GLN A 635 28.74 -2.57 12.15
C GLN A 635 27.45 -2.97 12.86
N ILE A 636 26.65 -3.78 12.17
CA ILE A 636 25.32 -4.16 12.63
C ILE A 636 25.24 -5.68 12.75
N GLY A 637 24.90 -6.16 13.94
CA GLY A 637 24.68 -7.57 14.21
C GLY A 637 23.30 -8.05 13.71
N SER A 638 23.14 -9.35 13.58
CA SER A 638 21.87 -9.95 13.18
C SER A 638 20.78 -9.66 14.22
N LEU A 639 19.77 -8.92 13.82
CA LEU A 639 18.57 -8.63 14.61
C LEU A 639 17.43 -9.59 14.25
N ASP A 640 16.61 -9.92 15.24
CA ASP A 640 15.36 -10.66 15.02
C ASP A 640 14.13 -9.75 15.07
N ARG A 641 14.16 -8.72 15.92
CA ARG A 641 13.06 -7.78 16.12
C ARG A 641 13.58 -6.38 16.45
N ILE A 642 12.81 -5.38 16.04
CA ILE A 642 12.97 -4.01 16.51
C ILE A 642 11.66 -3.60 17.19
N PHE A 643 11.76 -3.17 18.43
CA PHE A 643 10.64 -2.66 19.21
C PHE A 643 10.84 -1.20 19.57
N THR A 644 9.78 -0.42 19.49
CA THR A 644 9.80 0.97 19.94
C THR A 644 8.61 1.29 20.82
N ARG A 645 8.86 1.92 21.93
CA ARG A 645 7.89 2.62 22.74
C ARG A 645 8.32 4.08 22.84
N ILE A 646 7.85 4.93 21.92
CA ILE A 646 8.23 6.33 21.78
C ILE A 646 6.96 7.18 21.72
N GLY A 647 6.84 8.12 22.67
CA GLY A 647 5.73 9.07 22.72
C GLY A 647 4.38 8.46 23.12
N ALA A 648 3.47 9.28 23.61
CA ALA A 648 2.07 8.90 23.81
C ALA A 648 1.25 9.47 22.65
N SER A 649 0.69 8.64 21.78
CA SER A 649 -0.43 9.06 20.96
C SER A 649 -1.70 8.86 21.78
N ASP A 650 -2.46 9.94 21.99
CA ASP A 650 -3.80 9.81 22.53
C ASP A 650 -4.66 9.03 21.54
N ASP A 651 -4.93 7.79 21.85
CA ASP A 651 -5.94 7.02 21.12
C ASP A 651 -7.33 7.31 21.69
N LEU A 652 -7.78 8.54 21.47
CA LEU A 652 -9.11 9.02 21.88
C LEU A 652 -10.23 8.19 21.23
N ALA A 653 -9.95 7.57 20.08
CA ALA A 653 -10.93 6.78 19.33
C ALA A 653 -11.26 5.44 20.00
N SER A 654 -10.29 4.82 20.70
CA SER A 654 -10.50 3.55 21.41
C SER A 654 -10.98 3.72 22.86
N GLY A 655 -11.02 4.96 23.39
CA GLY A 655 -11.40 5.24 24.77
C GLY A 655 -10.43 4.69 25.83
N ARG A 656 -9.22 4.26 25.43
CA ARG A 656 -8.17 3.79 26.34
C ARG A 656 -7.35 4.96 26.86
N SER A 657 -6.98 4.93 28.14
CA SER A 657 -6.08 5.93 28.69
C SER A 657 -4.67 5.79 28.07
N THR A 658 -3.95 6.90 27.93
CA THR A 658 -2.55 6.92 27.45
C THR A 658 -1.65 5.97 28.23
N PHE A 659 -1.88 5.87 29.54
CA PHE A 659 -1.14 4.92 30.41
C PHE A 659 -1.44 3.46 30.07
N MET A 660 -2.71 3.12 29.74
CA MET A 660 -3.05 1.75 29.36
C MET A 660 -2.43 1.35 28.02
N VAL A 661 -2.40 2.26 27.05
CA VAL A 661 -1.72 2.04 25.76
C VAL A 661 -0.21 1.84 26.00
N GLU A 662 0.40 2.69 26.81
CA GLU A 662 1.81 2.58 27.19
C GLU A 662 2.12 1.22 27.83
N MET A 663 1.30 0.77 28.77
CA MET A 663 1.52 -0.51 29.44
C MET A 663 1.28 -1.70 28.53
N THR A 664 0.35 -1.62 27.60
CA THR A 664 0.12 -2.67 26.59
C THR A 664 1.32 -2.83 25.63
N GLU A 665 1.86 -1.70 25.13
CA GLU A 665 3.07 -1.71 24.30
C GLU A 665 4.29 -2.23 25.08
N THR A 666 4.46 -1.78 26.33
CA THR A 666 5.54 -2.26 27.21
C THR A 666 5.42 -3.77 27.48
N ALA A 667 4.21 -4.26 27.77
CA ALA A 667 3.98 -5.69 27.97
C ALA A 667 4.32 -6.51 26.73
N ASN A 668 3.91 -6.05 25.54
CA ASN A 668 4.25 -6.68 24.29
C ASN A 668 5.77 -6.82 24.11
N ILE A 669 6.53 -5.77 24.42
CA ILE A 669 7.99 -5.77 24.34
C ILE A 669 8.58 -6.77 25.33
N LEU A 670 8.17 -6.71 26.61
CA LEU A 670 8.70 -7.57 27.67
C LEU A 670 8.41 -9.07 27.45
N HIS A 671 7.32 -9.40 26.78
CA HIS A 671 6.97 -10.78 26.45
C HIS A 671 7.67 -11.31 25.18
N ASN A 672 7.91 -10.47 24.19
CA ASN A 672 8.33 -10.90 22.85
C ASN A 672 9.77 -10.54 22.48
N ALA A 673 10.44 -9.66 23.23
CA ALA A 673 11.84 -9.33 22.97
C ALA A 673 12.77 -10.51 23.30
N THR A 674 13.85 -10.65 22.56
CA THR A 674 14.89 -11.66 22.74
C THR A 674 16.24 -10.97 22.91
N LYS A 675 17.26 -11.77 23.19
CA LYS A 675 18.65 -11.28 23.29
C LYS A 675 19.20 -10.64 22.00
N ASN A 676 18.55 -10.92 20.84
CA ASN A 676 18.92 -10.39 19.54
C ASN A 676 17.98 -9.26 19.09
N SER A 677 17.10 -8.80 19.97
CA SER A 677 16.19 -7.69 19.68
C SER A 677 16.83 -6.33 19.98
N LEU A 678 16.46 -5.33 19.19
CA LEU A 678 16.72 -3.92 19.49
C LEU A 678 15.46 -3.30 20.09
N VAL A 679 15.58 -2.75 21.28
CA VAL A 679 14.45 -2.17 22.05
C VAL A 679 14.69 -0.70 22.32
N LEU A 680 13.74 0.15 21.94
CA LEU A 680 13.74 1.59 22.22
C LEU A 680 12.61 1.91 23.19
N MET A 681 12.96 2.36 24.39
CA MET A 681 12.01 2.71 25.44
C MET A 681 12.15 4.20 25.79
N ASP A 682 11.12 4.99 25.51
CA ASP A 682 11.14 6.44 25.76
C ASP A 682 10.13 6.80 26.83
N GLU A 683 10.66 7.23 27.97
CA GLU A 683 9.93 7.87 29.07
C GLU A 683 8.77 7.06 29.64
N ILE A 684 9.03 5.81 30.03
CA ILE A 684 8.03 4.93 30.65
C ILE A 684 7.62 5.44 32.02
N GLY A 685 6.33 5.30 32.35
CA GLY A 685 5.75 5.59 33.66
C GLY A 685 5.26 7.04 33.82
N ARG A 686 5.13 7.82 32.73
CA ARG A 686 4.62 9.21 32.80
C ARG A 686 3.15 9.34 33.11
N GLY A 687 2.34 8.31 32.78
CA GLY A 687 0.89 8.35 32.89
C GLY A 687 0.33 8.03 34.29
N THR A 688 1.19 7.89 35.31
CA THR A 688 0.82 7.50 36.68
C THR A 688 1.55 8.33 37.74
N SER A 689 1.44 7.97 39.04
CA SER A 689 2.17 8.64 40.11
C SER A 689 3.69 8.47 39.91
N THR A 690 4.48 9.45 40.41
CA THR A 690 5.94 9.47 40.21
C THR A 690 6.62 8.19 40.71
N TYR A 691 6.22 7.69 41.89
CA TYR A 691 6.83 6.49 42.47
C TYR A 691 6.41 5.19 41.76
N ASP A 692 5.15 5.09 41.31
CA ASP A 692 4.69 3.95 40.54
C ASP A 692 5.39 3.93 39.16
N GLY A 693 5.47 5.09 38.50
CA GLY A 693 6.17 5.23 37.23
C GLY A 693 7.66 4.89 37.32
N LEU A 694 8.37 5.39 38.33
CA LEU A 694 9.75 5.06 38.61
C LEU A 694 9.93 3.55 38.86
N SER A 695 9.06 2.96 39.69
CA SER A 695 9.14 1.53 40.01
C SER A 695 8.95 0.65 38.78
N LEU A 696 7.98 0.98 37.91
CA LEU A 696 7.73 0.28 36.64
C LEU A 696 8.89 0.45 35.68
N ALA A 697 9.42 1.65 35.53
CA ALA A 697 10.56 1.93 34.66
C ALA A 697 11.82 1.18 35.13
N TRP A 698 12.09 1.17 36.43
CA TRP A 698 13.21 0.44 37.02
C TRP A 698 13.10 -1.06 36.76
N ALA A 699 11.94 -1.67 37.14
CA ALA A 699 11.71 -3.10 36.98
C ALA A 699 11.75 -3.53 35.48
N SER A 700 11.23 -2.69 34.58
CA SER A 700 11.28 -2.94 33.13
C SER A 700 12.71 -2.89 32.60
N ALA A 701 13.52 -1.91 33.02
CA ALA A 701 14.91 -1.80 32.62
C ALA A 701 15.72 -2.99 33.14
N GLU A 702 15.55 -3.33 34.42
CA GLU A 702 16.22 -4.49 35.02
C GLU A 702 15.84 -5.80 34.32
N TRP A 703 14.55 -6.02 34.02
CA TRP A 703 14.07 -7.22 33.30
C TRP A 703 14.66 -7.33 31.90
N LEU A 704 14.66 -6.24 31.15
CA LEU A 704 15.27 -6.18 29.80
C LEU A 704 16.77 -6.49 29.83
N ALA A 705 17.48 -5.99 30.85
CA ALA A 705 18.91 -6.17 30.98
C ALA A 705 19.31 -7.56 31.47
N THR A 706 18.58 -8.15 32.43
CA THR A 706 18.98 -9.37 33.15
C THR A 706 18.30 -10.63 32.62
N GLN A 707 16.99 -10.57 32.34
CA GLN A 707 16.21 -11.74 31.94
C GLN A 707 16.19 -11.91 30.43
N ILE A 708 15.97 -10.84 29.68
CA ILE A 708 15.91 -10.86 28.22
C ILE A 708 17.31 -10.69 27.62
N GLY A 709 18.07 -9.74 28.11
CA GLY A 709 19.40 -9.41 27.60
C GLY A 709 19.36 -8.73 26.22
N ALA A 710 18.29 -8.00 25.89
CA ALA A 710 18.12 -7.31 24.63
C ALA A 710 19.04 -6.06 24.54
N MET A 711 19.42 -5.69 23.32
CA MET A 711 20.05 -4.40 23.06
C MET A 711 19.03 -3.29 23.25
N THR A 712 19.24 -2.42 24.22
CA THR A 712 18.21 -1.47 24.67
C THR A 712 18.73 -0.05 24.76
N LEU A 713 17.95 0.89 24.19
CA LEU A 713 18.08 2.32 24.41
C LEU A 713 16.91 2.77 25.28
N PHE A 714 17.23 3.20 26.50
CA PHE A 714 16.25 3.52 27.52
C PHE A 714 16.34 4.99 27.91
N ALA A 715 15.52 5.83 27.32
CA ALA A 715 15.47 7.25 27.66
C ALA A 715 14.54 7.48 28.86
N THR A 716 14.98 8.27 29.81
CA THR A 716 14.24 8.53 31.04
C THR A 716 14.48 9.94 31.58
N HIS A 717 13.49 10.41 32.35
CA HIS A 717 13.61 11.58 33.21
C HIS A 717 13.85 11.22 34.70
N TYR A 718 13.76 9.95 35.02
CA TYR A 718 14.07 9.47 36.37
C TYR A 718 15.56 9.34 36.55
N PHE A 719 16.18 10.31 37.31
CA PHE A 719 17.63 10.29 37.57
C PHE A 719 18.04 9.06 38.38
N GLU A 720 17.16 8.51 39.15
CA GLU A 720 17.39 7.31 39.95
C GLU A 720 17.81 6.12 39.10
N LEU A 721 17.30 6.01 37.87
CA LEU A 721 17.70 4.95 36.94
C LEU A 721 19.18 5.02 36.55
N THR A 722 19.84 6.17 36.69
CA THR A 722 21.27 6.32 36.42
C THR A 722 22.16 5.55 37.41
N GLU A 723 21.57 5.05 38.51
CA GLU A 723 22.26 4.18 39.47
C GLU A 723 22.34 2.73 39.01
N LEU A 724 21.47 2.28 38.08
CA LEU A 724 21.43 0.91 37.56
C LEU A 724 22.76 0.40 37.01
N PRO A 725 23.56 1.17 36.24
CA PRO A 725 24.86 0.73 35.75
C PRO A 725 25.86 0.41 36.87
N GLY A 726 25.71 1.01 38.07
CA GLY A 726 26.49 0.66 39.24
C GLY A 726 26.16 -0.73 39.83
N GLN A 727 24.98 -1.24 39.55
CA GLN A 727 24.49 -2.54 40.02
C GLN A 727 24.61 -3.63 38.94
N LEU A 728 24.48 -3.26 37.65
CA LEU A 728 24.45 -4.15 36.50
C LEU A 728 25.56 -3.79 35.53
N PRO A 729 26.58 -4.64 35.32
CA PRO A 729 27.78 -4.30 34.56
C PRO A 729 27.57 -4.15 33.05
N ASN A 730 26.45 -4.64 32.53
CA ASN A 730 26.10 -4.57 31.09
C ASN A 730 25.29 -3.32 30.71
N LEU A 731 25.13 -2.36 31.61
CA LEU A 731 24.49 -1.09 31.39
C LEU A 731 25.51 0.06 31.40
N ALA A 732 25.20 1.10 30.67
CA ALA A 732 25.96 2.33 30.71
C ALA A 732 25.04 3.56 30.69
N ASN A 733 25.51 4.67 31.29
CA ASN A 733 24.81 5.94 31.19
C ASN A 733 25.39 6.75 30.03
N VAL A 734 24.49 7.37 29.26
CA VAL A 734 24.85 8.42 28.30
C VAL A 734 23.86 9.60 28.48
N HIS A 735 24.28 10.77 28.09
CA HIS A 735 23.41 11.94 28.13
C HIS A 735 23.59 12.83 26.92
N LEU A 736 22.52 13.56 26.59
CA LEU A 736 22.57 14.63 25.61
C LEU A 736 22.86 15.94 26.33
N ASP A 737 23.94 16.61 25.92
CA ASP A 737 24.46 17.77 26.59
C ASP A 737 23.68 19.05 26.25
N ALA A 738 23.58 19.94 27.21
CA ALA A 738 23.04 21.27 27.04
C ALA A 738 23.85 22.26 27.87
N VAL A 739 24.14 23.42 27.31
CA VAL A 739 24.92 24.48 27.96
C VAL A 739 24.02 25.66 28.32
N GLU A 740 23.99 25.99 29.61
CA GLU A 740 23.30 27.20 30.09
C GLU A 740 24.18 28.43 29.91
N HIS A 741 23.66 29.46 29.24
CA HIS A 741 24.31 30.74 29.11
C HIS A 741 23.38 31.87 29.59
N GLY A 742 23.53 32.27 30.86
CA GLY A 742 22.61 33.21 31.51
C GLY A 742 21.19 32.68 31.61
N ASP A 743 20.23 33.35 30.97
CA ASP A 743 18.83 32.98 30.95
C ASP A 743 18.49 32.09 29.74
N SER A 744 19.45 31.76 28.87
CA SER A 744 19.29 30.92 27.70
C SER A 744 19.96 29.56 27.87
N ILE A 745 19.43 28.55 27.14
CA ILE A 745 20.01 27.20 27.05
C ILE A 745 20.30 26.89 25.57
N ALA A 746 21.50 26.39 25.31
CA ALA A 746 21.85 25.84 23.99
C ALA A 746 21.92 24.32 24.08
N PHE A 747 21.13 23.64 23.24
CA PHE A 747 21.19 22.20 23.12
C PHE A 747 22.32 21.82 22.18
N MET A 748 23.27 21.03 22.67
CA MET A 748 24.44 20.64 21.91
C MET A 748 24.13 19.49 20.96
N HIS A 749 23.04 18.76 21.18
CA HIS A 749 22.63 17.55 20.43
C HIS A 749 23.72 16.48 20.31
N ALA A 750 24.76 16.58 21.13
CA ALA A 750 25.87 15.66 21.18
C ALA A 750 25.69 14.69 22.36
N VAL A 751 25.89 13.40 22.10
CA VAL A 751 25.85 12.34 23.13
C VAL A 751 27.22 12.30 23.84
N GLN A 752 27.18 12.29 25.16
CA GLN A 752 28.34 12.19 26.05
C GLN A 752 28.19 10.97 26.96
N GLU A 753 29.30 10.37 27.36
CA GLU A 753 29.35 9.31 28.36
C GLU A 753 29.00 9.81 29.76
N GLY A 754 28.36 8.98 30.54
CA GLY A 754 27.92 9.27 31.89
C GLY A 754 26.49 9.82 31.97
N ALA A 755 26.00 10.02 33.19
CA ALA A 755 24.67 10.58 33.47
C ALA A 755 24.68 12.10 33.33
N ALA A 756 23.54 12.71 32.94
CA ALA A 756 23.39 14.17 32.99
C ALA A 756 23.53 14.69 34.43
N SER A 757 24.23 15.81 34.60
CA SER A 757 24.52 16.41 35.91
C SER A 757 23.33 17.22 36.48
N LYS A 758 22.40 17.63 35.61
CA LYS A 758 21.29 18.54 35.96
C LYS A 758 20.02 18.25 35.14
N SER A 759 18.84 18.63 35.70
CA SER A 759 17.62 18.73 34.95
C SER A 759 17.48 20.15 34.35
N TYR A 760 17.10 20.23 33.07
CA TYR A 760 16.98 21.50 32.34
C TYR A 760 15.52 21.96 32.19
N GLY A 761 14.58 21.31 32.86
CA GLY A 761 13.12 21.57 32.72
C GLY A 761 12.73 23.03 32.96
N LEU A 762 13.32 23.71 33.97
CA LEU A 762 13.02 25.11 34.26
C LEU A 762 13.63 26.07 33.22
N ALA A 763 14.79 25.74 32.65
CA ALA A 763 15.39 26.52 31.59
C ALA A 763 14.57 26.41 30.29
N VAL A 764 14.08 25.21 29.93
CA VAL A 764 13.20 24.98 28.80
C VAL A 764 11.84 25.69 28.99
N ALA A 765 11.28 25.69 30.22
CA ALA A 765 10.05 26.43 30.53
C ALA A 765 10.24 27.95 30.35
N GLY A 766 11.43 28.47 30.68
CA GLY A 766 11.80 29.86 30.42
C GLY A 766 11.82 30.18 28.91
N LEU A 767 12.41 29.33 28.10
CA LEU A 767 12.43 29.46 26.63
C LEU A 767 11.02 29.42 26.02
N ALA A 768 10.14 28.60 26.59
CA ALA A 768 8.74 28.50 26.17
C ALA A 768 7.87 29.71 26.55
N GLY A 769 8.44 30.69 27.23
CA GLY A 769 7.76 31.95 27.60
C GLY A 769 7.02 31.93 28.94
N VAL A 770 7.29 30.96 29.82
CA VAL A 770 6.73 30.97 31.18
C VAL A 770 7.26 32.20 31.94
N PRO A 771 6.39 32.96 32.63
CA PRO A 771 6.77 34.18 33.33
C PRO A 771 8.00 34.02 34.23
N LYS A 772 8.96 34.96 34.20
CA LYS A 772 10.21 34.87 34.93
C LYS A 772 9.99 34.72 36.47
N THR A 773 8.93 35.32 36.99
CA THR A 773 8.57 35.18 38.41
C THR A 773 8.18 33.75 38.78
N VAL A 774 7.44 33.03 37.87
CA VAL A 774 7.09 31.62 38.06
C VAL A 774 8.35 30.74 38.02
N ILE A 775 9.26 30.99 37.09
CA ILE A 775 10.52 30.23 36.93
C ILE A 775 11.37 30.43 38.20
N LYS A 776 11.50 31.69 38.71
CA LYS A 776 12.23 31.98 39.95
C LYS A 776 11.69 31.22 41.15
N ASN A 777 10.35 31.22 41.31
CA ASN A 777 9.71 30.51 42.40
C ASN A 777 9.88 28.98 42.26
N ALA A 778 9.81 28.47 41.04
CA ALA A 778 10.05 27.05 40.74
C ALA A 778 11.51 26.63 41.05
N ARG A 779 12.53 27.49 40.74
CA ARG A 779 13.92 27.23 41.11
C ARG A 779 14.10 27.18 42.65
N ASN A 780 13.50 28.10 43.37
CA ASN A 780 13.57 28.10 44.82
C ASN A 780 12.93 26.82 45.41
N LYS A 781 11.80 26.38 44.83
CA LYS A 781 11.13 25.15 45.27
C LYS A 781 11.95 23.91 44.95
N LEU A 782 12.54 23.85 43.73
CA LEU A 782 13.41 22.74 43.32
C LEU A 782 14.57 22.58 44.31
N SER A 783 15.27 23.69 44.62
CA SER A 783 16.38 23.67 45.56
C SER A 783 15.96 23.18 46.97
N GLN A 784 14.76 23.53 47.41
CA GLN A 784 14.21 22.99 48.69
C GLN A 784 13.95 21.49 48.62
N LEU A 785 13.42 20.98 47.50
CA LEU A 785 13.15 19.57 47.29
C LEU A 785 14.47 18.75 47.20
N GLU A 786 15.47 19.28 46.52
CA GLU A 786 16.77 18.64 46.41
C GLU A 786 17.47 18.54 47.76
N GLN A 787 17.39 19.61 48.58
CA GLN A 787 17.93 19.59 49.96
C GLN A 787 17.23 18.57 50.86
N LEU A 788 15.90 18.35 50.66
CA LEU A 788 15.16 17.34 51.38
C LEU A 788 15.54 15.92 50.97
N SER A 789 15.91 15.68 49.72
CA SER A 789 16.33 14.39 49.18
C SER A 789 17.76 14.01 49.55
N HIS A 790 18.68 15.01 49.82
CA HIS A 790 20.06 14.76 50.18
C HIS A 790 20.35 14.81 51.71
N GLY A 791 19.36 15.11 52.53
CA GLY A 791 19.52 15.09 53.98
C GLY A 791 19.37 13.70 54.57
N ASP A 792 20.40 13.16 55.22
CA ASP A 792 20.41 11.94 56.00
C ASP A 792 19.38 11.88 57.17
N ASN A 793 18.52 12.90 57.29
CA ASN A 793 17.47 13.04 58.28
C ASN A 793 16.14 13.51 57.67
N ALA A 794 15.74 13.02 56.50
CA ALA A 794 14.35 13.15 56.14
C ALA A 794 13.52 12.28 57.08
N PRO A 795 12.49 12.82 57.76
CA PRO A 795 11.56 11.98 58.50
C PRO A 795 10.98 11.02 57.44
N ARG A 796 11.29 9.74 57.58
CA ARG A 796 10.54 8.69 56.85
C ARG A 796 9.08 9.01 57.08
N PRO A 797 8.25 9.22 56.04
CA PRO A 797 6.82 9.31 56.24
C PRO A 797 6.43 8.13 57.09
N ASN A 798 5.79 8.41 58.25
CA ASN A 798 5.35 7.36 59.17
C ASN A 798 4.57 6.35 58.35
N ALA A 799 4.80 5.08 58.60
CA ALA A 799 4.12 4.00 57.92
C ALA A 799 2.56 4.08 57.97
N VAL A 800 2.08 4.97 58.84
CA VAL A 800 0.64 5.26 59.01
C VAL A 800 0.11 6.16 57.86
N ASP A 801 0.92 7.06 57.26
CA ASP A 801 0.45 7.91 56.16
C ASP A 801 0.50 7.22 54.80
N ILE A 802 1.33 6.19 54.63
CA ILE A 802 1.35 5.32 53.47
C ILE A 802 0.13 4.37 53.45
N ALA A 803 -0.33 3.95 54.64
CA ALA A 803 -1.50 3.08 54.80
C ALA A 803 -2.84 3.79 54.39
N ASN A 804 -2.89 5.12 54.43
CA ASN A 804 -4.09 5.87 54.08
C ASN A 804 -4.20 6.26 52.56
N GLN A 805 -3.18 5.95 51.78
CA GLN A 805 -3.20 6.20 50.32
C GLN A 805 -3.31 4.91 49.46
N LEU A 806 -3.48 3.78 50.19
CA LEU A 806 -3.67 2.47 49.57
C LEU A 806 -5.13 2.05 49.65
N SER A 807 -5.65 1.76 48.60
CA SER A 807 -6.28 0.56 48.09
C SER A 807 -7.32 0.91 47.03
N LEU A 808 -6.86 0.76 45.81
CA LEU A 808 -7.73 0.41 44.69
C LEU A 808 -7.86 -1.12 44.54
N ILE A 809 -7.26 -1.86 45.43
CA ILE A 809 -7.59 -3.27 45.70
C ILE A 809 -8.27 -3.28 47.06
N PRO A 810 -9.58 -3.51 47.17
CA PRO A 810 -10.20 -3.70 48.43
C PRO A 810 -9.49 -4.87 49.14
N GLU A 811 -8.96 -4.67 50.36
CA GLU A 811 -8.60 -5.80 51.21
C GLU A 811 -9.81 -6.74 51.25
N PRO A 812 -9.58 -8.07 51.15
CA PRO A 812 -10.67 -9.00 51.21
C PRO A 812 -11.44 -8.72 52.51
N SER A 813 -12.72 -8.55 52.41
CA SER A 813 -13.58 -8.24 53.58
C SER A 813 -13.45 -9.36 54.61
N ASP A 814 -13.69 -9.04 55.89
CA ASP A 814 -13.68 -10.05 56.96
C ASP A 814 -14.54 -11.28 56.61
N ILE A 815 -15.54 -11.10 55.78
CA ILE A 815 -16.40 -12.14 55.23
C ILE A 815 -15.65 -12.98 54.18
N GLU A 816 -14.92 -12.38 53.27
CA GLU A 816 -14.14 -13.09 52.23
C GLU A 816 -12.99 -13.89 52.87
N GLN A 817 -12.35 -13.34 53.90
CA GLN A 817 -11.34 -14.08 54.68
C GLN A 817 -11.96 -15.22 55.49
N ALA A 818 -13.13 -15.01 56.09
CA ALA A 818 -13.85 -16.06 56.79
C ALA A 818 -14.32 -17.16 55.83
N LEU A 819 -14.76 -16.80 54.64
CA LEU A 819 -15.21 -17.75 53.59
C LEU A 819 -14.06 -18.59 53.01
N SER A 820 -12.88 -17.99 52.82
CA SER A 820 -11.69 -18.67 52.31
C SER A 820 -11.11 -19.72 53.28
N ASN A 821 -11.42 -19.63 54.56
CA ASN A 821 -10.99 -20.55 55.60
C ASN A 821 -11.98 -21.70 55.89
N ILE A 822 -13.09 -21.78 55.15
CA ILE A 822 -14.10 -22.82 55.29
C ILE A 822 -13.90 -23.84 54.17
N ASP A 823 -13.66 -25.09 54.59
CA ASP A 823 -13.71 -26.22 53.66
C ASP A 823 -15.13 -26.84 53.71
N PRO A 824 -15.93 -26.72 52.63
CA PRO A 824 -17.31 -27.23 52.65
C PRO A 824 -17.42 -28.75 52.81
N ASP A 825 -16.35 -29.51 52.42
CA ASP A 825 -16.36 -30.97 52.47
C ASP A 825 -16.09 -31.53 53.89
N ASP A 826 -15.54 -30.70 54.79
CA ASP A 826 -15.26 -31.09 56.19
C ASP A 826 -16.42 -30.72 57.18
N LEU A 827 -17.47 -30.05 56.65
CA LEU A 827 -18.59 -29.57 57.47
C LEU A 827 -19.77 -30.56 57.48
N THR A 828 -20.27 -30.86 58.67
CA THR A 828 -21.60 -31.51 58.82
C THR A 828 -22.71 -30.50 58.45
N PRO A 829 -23.91 -30.95 58.03
CA PRO A 829 -25.02 -30.05 57.65
C PRO A 829 -25.41 -29.06 58.73
N ARG A 830 -25.23 -29.39 60.00
CA ARG A 830 -25.51 -28.52 61.14
C ARG A 830 -24.43 -27.44 61.28
N GLN A 831 -23.17 -27.82 61.16
CA GLN A 831 -22.05 -26.85 61.17
C GLN A 831 -22.09 -25.90 59.99
N ALA A 832 -22.45 -26.38 58.80
CA ALA A 832 -22.63 -25.53 57.64
C ALA A 832 -23.70 -24.46 57.82
N LEU A 833 -24.80 -24.82 58.51
CA LEU A 833 -25.87 -23.87 58.84
C LEU A 833 -25.42 -22.85 59.91
N GLU A 834 -24.65 -23.29 60.89
CA GLU A 834 -24.06 -22.43 61.93
C GLU A 834 -23.04 -21.45 61.34
N GLU A 835 -22.21 -21.86 60.37
CA GLU A 835 -21.28 -20.98 59.67
C GLU A 835 -22.01 -20.00 58.75
N LEU A 836 -23.06 -20.42 58.07
CA LEU A 836 -23.90 -19.48 57.28
C LEU A 836 -24.53 -18.39 58.17
N TYR A 837 -25.00 -18.71 59.37
CA TYR A 837 -25.50 -17.71 60.32
C TYR A 837 -24.40 -16.80 60.84
N ARG A 838 -23.17 -17.31 61.02
CA ARG A 838 -21.99 -16.55 61.43
C ARG A 838 -21.60 -15.55 60.33
N LEU A 839 -21.48 -16.01 59.09
CA LEU A 839 -21.18 -15.15 57.98
C LEU A 839 -22.26 -14.09 57.76
N LYS A 840 -23.54 -14.45 57.92
CA LYS A 840 -24.66 -13.50 57.83
C LYS A 840 -24.63 -12.42 58.92
N LYS A 841 -24.02 -12.67 60.05
CA LYS A 841 -23.84 -11.67 61.10
C LYS A 841 -22.66 -10.73 60.87
N MET A 842 -21.75 -11.10 59.96
CA MET A 842 -20.60 -10.29 59.54
C MET A 842 -20.92 -9.37 58.33
N LEU A 843 -22.06 -9.62 57.67
CA LEU A 843 -22.71 -8.68 56.75
C LEU A 843 -23.33 -7.52 57.47
#